data_02f209256958c2c198609568bb0deeb8
#
_entry.id   02f209256958c2c198609568bb0deeb8
#
_cell.length_a   1.000
_cell.length_b   1.000
_cell.length_c   1.000
_cell.angle_alpha   90.00
_cell.angle_beta   90.00
_cell.angle_gamma   90.00
#
_symmetry.space_group_name_H-M   'P 1'
#
loop_
_entity.id
_entity.type
_entity.pdbx_description
1 polymer ?
#
loop_
_entity_poly.entity_id
_entity_poly.type
_entity_poly.pdbx_seq_one_letter_code
_entity_poly.pdbx_strand_id
1 'polypeptide(L)'
;RDQPRSRGLGDVYKRQVWMGIDAGSTTLKAVLIDKDGAILREWYGSHRGNVISRAKKILLAMYEVLPSQCCLAGVGVTGYGEGLLRKAFCLDTGEVETMAHLRAARFFCPEVTALLDIGGQDMKYCRLKDRRIDHISLNGVCSSGCGSFLESFADHLHMDIKEFARQAALAEKMPDLGRHCTVIMNSYVKKVQNRGVGLADLAAALSVSVVKNALFSVIQLESAEELGDHIVAEGGTFYNDAVLRAFERLTGKEVIRPDIAGLMGAYGMALKAKDQFGEQHASSLPGAAEIKAFRMETENRTCPGCGNHCAVSVRRFSGGEIFVTGNRCGTGEIILTGERNKTSCPDVYQWIKDHVFKKEAPEGKCRGIVGIPAALDMWSDFPFWAGFWNSLEYRVMTSEWNEEDARQAAMTIPQRVHCHPCMLAHGHLQNLIRRKPDMIWFPAHTRAWHNSFTDEKRHALYGHVLAKFMKKQIAKAQIPYLHPTLPEFGMKRLGKVLVRRLPQFSEEDIEKAVEAGYERLARYENAYKKETEKALLWIKENHKTGIVLTGRPFHGDVQIHKGVPYMAETLGAAVLSGEGLALLEKDRLPGGARSSSYLLRKACERVIREHGLELVALRSVSCGLDREAADEVEKKLKEKGKFYTVLSLDQGTNTGAIKIRLRTLLAEIEERNSFCKER
;
A
#
# COMPACT_ATOMS: atom_id res chain seq x y z
N ARG A 1 36.03 56.50 37.42
CA ARG A 1 37.09 55.55 37.01
C ARG A 1 36.45 54.20 36.94
N ASP A 2 35.75 53.90 35.83
CA ASP A 2 35.18 52.60 35.52
C ASP A 2 36.18 51.89 34.64
N GLN A 3 36.74 50.77 35.17
CA GLN A 3 37.47 49.85 34.39
C GLN A 3 36.47 49.06 33.58
N PRO A 4 36.70 48.81 32.27
CA PRO A 4 35.86 47.88 31.49
C PRO A 4 36.16 46.46 31.98
N ARG A 5 35.16 45.85 32.60
CA ARG A 5 35.17 44.42 32.85
C ARG A 5 35.35 43.71 31.51
N SER A 6 36.39 42.90 31.38
CA SER A 6 36.59 41.97 30.28
C SER A 6 35.36 41.12 30.20
N ARG A 7 34.51 41.37 29.22
CA ARG A 7 33.51 40.39 28.77
C ARG A 7 34.32 39.19 28.30
N GLY A 8 34.19 38.10 29.02
CA GLY A 8 34.68 36.81 28.58
C GLY A 8 34.31 36.63 27.12
N LEU A 9 35.18 36.03 26.34
CA LEU A 9 34.92 35.57 24.99
C LEU A 9 33.67 34.70 25.06
N GLY A 10 32.52 35.35 24.92
CA GLY A 10 31.24 34.67 24.80
C GLY A 10 31.35 33.72 23.61
N ASP A 11 30.90 32.53 23.79
CA ASP A 11 30.72 31.52 22.75
C ASP A 11 30.28 32.23 21.47
N VAL A 12 31.11 32.11 20.43
CA VAL A 12 30.76 32.54 19.09
C VAL A 12 29.61 31.58 18.70
N TYR A 13 28.38 32.06 18.85
CA TYR A 13 27.20 31.29 18.45
C TYR A 13 27.36 30.95 16.97
N LYS A 14 27.69 29.70 16.69
CA LYS A 14 27.73 29.22 15.33
C LYS A 14 26.33 29.37 14.76
N ARG A 15 26.17 29.94 13.58
CA ARG A 15 24.88 30.03 12.90
C ARG A 15 24.38 28.63 12.61
N GLN A 16 23.22 28.32 13.10
CA GLN A 16 22.58 27.02 12.88
C GLN A 16 21.96 26.96 11.49
N VAL A 17 22.11 25.82 10.84
CA VAL A 17 21.48 25.49 9.54
C VAL A 17 20.87 24.12 9.58
N TRP A 18 19.84 23.90 8.79
CA TRP A 18 19.14 22.63 8.69
C TRP A 18 19.09 22.19 7.23
N MET A 19 19.22 20.91 7.02
CA MET A 19 19.20 20.32 5.68
C MET A 19 17.98 19.42 5.50
N GLY A 20 17.34 19.52 4.35
CA GLY A 20 16.31 18.58 3.92
C GLY A 20 16.71 17.89 2.64
N ILE A 21 16.39 16.63 2.54
CA ILE A 21 16.68 15.77 1.38
C ILE A 21 15.38 15.12 0.90
N ASP A 22 15.11 15.20 -0.39
CA ASP A 22 14.05 14.43 -1.06
C ASP A 22 14.71 13.43 -2.03
N ALA A 23 14.63 12.16 -1.67
CA ALA A 23 15.16 11.04 -2.45
C ALA A 23 14.04 10.36 -3.25
N GLY A 24 13.60 11.00 -4.34
CA GLY A 24 12.58 10.48 -5.23
C GLY A 24 13.01 9.25 -6.00
N SER A 25 12.15 8.74 -6.89
CA SER A 25 12.39 7.54 -7.70
C SER A 25 13.48 7.73 -8.77
N THR A 26 13.63 8.94 -9.31
CA THR A 26 14.55 9.26 -10.41
C THR A 26 15.56 10.35 -10.05
N THR A 27 15.17 11.26 -9.17
CA THR A 27 15.95 12.45 -8.81
C THR A 27 16.19 12.50 -7.30
N LEU A 28 17.30 13.13 -6.92
CA LEU A 28 17.60 13.49 -5.54
C LEU A 28 17.74 15.01 -5.46
N LYS A 29 17.07 15.58 -4.51
CA LYS A 29 17.01 17.02 -4.27
C LYS A 29 17.40 17.29 -2.82
N ALA A 30 18.05 18.40 -2.56
CA ALA A 30 18.36 18.81 -1.20
C ALA A 30 18.39 20.33 -1.07
N VAL A 31 18.04 20.82 0.09
CA VAL A 31 18.11 22.25 0.43
C VAL A 31 18.76 22.41 1.80
N LEU A 32 19.48 23.53 1.96
CA LEU A 32 20.03 23.99 3.23
C LEU A 32 19.34 25.32 3.57
N ILE A 33 18.76 25.39 4.77
CA ILE A 33 18.03 26.59 5.22
C ILE A 33 18.65 27.17 6.50
N ASP A 34 18.42 28.47 6.71
CA ASP A 34 18.71 29.13 7.95
C ASP A 34 17.56 29.09 8.97
N LYS A 35 17.71 29.77 10.10
CA LYS A 35 16.70 29.86 11.16
C LYS A 35 15.37 30.49 10.72
N ASP A 36 15.39 31.34 9.71
CA ASP A 36 14.21 32.05 9.22
C ASP A 36 13.53 31.27 8.09
N GLY A 37 14.12 30.13 7.67
CA GLY A 37 13.64 29.27 6.57
C GLY A 37 14.13 29.72 5.19
N ALA A 38 15.03 30.69 5.13
CA ALA A 38 15.60 31.15 3.85
C ALA A 38 16.56 30.07 3.29
N ILE A 39 16.45 29.78 2.00
CA ILE A 39 17.30 28.81 1.32
C ILE A 39 18.68 29.38 1.08
N LEU A 40 19.69 28.76 1.68
CA LEU A 40 21.09 29.12 1.55
C LEU A 40 21.75 28.43 0.35
N ARG A 41 21.39 27.19 0.10
CA ARG A 41 21.88 26.34 -1.00
C ARG A 41 20.85 25.32 -1.39
N GLU A 42 20.88 24.91 -2.66
CA GLU A 42 20.04 23.88 -3.23
C GLU A 42 20.83 22.95 -4.15
N TRP A 43 20.38 21.69 -4.24
CA TRP A 43 20.90 20.67 -5.13
C TRP A 43 19.73 19.93 -5.76
N TYR A 44 19.81 19.76 -7.08
CA TYR A 44 18.82 19.02 -7.85
C TYR A 44 19.52 18.16 -8.92
N GLY A 45 19.12 16.91 -9.07
CA GLY A 45 19.61 16.12 -10.19
C GLY A 45 19.28 14.64 -10.14
N SER A 46 19.38 13.99 -11.30
CA SER A 46 19.14 12.57 -11.42
C SER A 46 20.19 11.74 -10.67
N HIS A 47 19.76 10.67 -10.02
CA HIS A 47 20.63 9.68 -9.39
C HIS A 47 20.88 8.44 -10.28
N ARG A 48 20.22 8.34 -11.45
CA ARG A 48 20.39 7.24 -12.42
C ARG A 48 20.39 5.85 -11.78
N GLY A 49 19.45 5.61 -10.83
CA GLY A 49 19.35 4.36 -10.09
C GLY A 49 20.30 4.21 -8.89
N ASN A 50 21.28 5.10 -8.70
CA ASN A 50 22.24 5.03 -7.58
C ASN A 50 22.06 6.21 -6.60
N VAL A 51 21.01 6.10 -5.77
CA VAL A 51 20.65 7.15 -4.80
C VAL A 51 21.75 7.39 -3.75
N ILE A 52 22.45 6.34 -3.29
CA ILE A 52 23.56 6.43 -2.32
C ILE A 52 24.70 7.26 -2.88
N SER A 53 25.16 6.97 -4.08
CA SER A 53 26.26 7.72 -4.70
C SER A 53 25.92 9.19 -4.88
N ARG A 54 24.65 9.49 -5.27
CA ARG A 54 24.19 10.87 -5.44
C ARG A 54 24.09 11.60 -4.10
N ALA A 55 23.52 10.95 -3.08
CA ALA A 55 23.44 11.52 -1.72
C ALA A 55 24.83 11.82 -1.15
N LYS A 56 25.76 10.86 -1.28
CA LYS A 56 27.16 11.05 -0.87
C LYS A 56 27.79 12.29 -1.50
N LYS A 57 27.59 12.52 -2.81
CA LYS A 57 28.10 13.71 -3.50
C LYS A 57 27.48 14.99 -2.96
N ILE A 58 26.19 15.01 -2.71
CA ILE A 58 25.50 16.20 -2.17
C ILE A 58 25.96 16.50 -0.74
N LEU A 59 26.06 15.46 0.12
CA LEU A 59 26.51 15.65 1.51
C LEU A 59 27.94 16.16 1.57
N LEU A 60 28.84 15.67 0.71
CA LEU A 60 30.20 16.20 0.63
C LEU A 60 30.23 17.64 0.11
N ALA A 61 29.46 17.94 -0.94
CA ALA A 61 29.33 19.30 -1.44
C ALA A 61 28.73 20.28 -0.40
N MET A 62 27.83 19.79 0.45
CA MET A 62 27.32 20.58 1.58
C MET A 62 28.44 20.93 2.55
N TYR A 63 29.30 19.96 2.93
CA TYR A 63 30.43 20.24 3.82
C TYR A 63 31.46 21.20 3.21
N GLU A 64 31.65 21.19 1.88
CA GLU A 64 32.55 22.12 1.18
C GLU A 64 32.04 23.56 1.20
N VAL A 65 30.72 23.76 1.18
CA VAL A 65 30.13 25.12 1.18
C VAL A 65 29.73 25.61 2.56
N LEU A 66 29.72 24.72 3.57
CA LEU A 66 29.32 25.08 4.94
C LEU A 66 30.45 25.91 5.62
N PRO A 67 30.23 27.21 5.95
CA PRO A 67 31.23 28.01 6.62
C PRO A 67 31.59 27.40 7.97
N SER A 68 32.86 27.58 8.40
CA SER A 68 33.32 27.13 9.73
C SER A 68 32.53 27.70 10.90
N GLN A 69 31.88 28.85 10.67
CA GLN A 69 31.00 29.53 11.62
C GLN A 69 29.58 28.96 11.68
N CYS A 70 29.24 28.02 10.82
CA CYS A 70 27.94 27.34 10.78
C CYS A 70 28.00 25.96 11.42
N CYS A 71 26.90 25.55 12.04
CA CYS A 71 26.70 24.20 12.58
C CYS A 71 25.45 23.60 11.95
N LEU A 72 25.58 22.39 11.46
CA LEU A 72 24.43 21.62 10.97
C LEU A 72 23.64 21.09 12.17
N ALA A 73 22.46 21.63 12.41
CA ALA A 73 21.63 21.29 13.56
C ALA A 73 20.75 20.06 13.33
N GLY A 74 20.40 19.78 12.08
CA GLY A 74 19.61 18.58 11.76
C GLY A 74 19.50 18.33 10.27
N VAL A 75 19.37 17.07 9.92
CA VAL A 75 19.14 16.60 8.53
C VAL A 75 17.88 15.76 8.48
N GLY A 76 16.91 16.20 7.69
CA GLY A 76 15.69 15.47 7.41
C GLY A 76 15.70 14.83 6.02
N VAL A 77 15.05 13.70 5.87
CA VAL A 77 14.94 13.01 4.58
C VAL A 77 13.55 12.50 4.31
N THR A 78 13.13 12.59 3.06
CA THR A 78 11.86 12.04 2.56
C THR A 78 12.05 11.34 1.21
N GLY A 79 10.95 10.83 0.65
CA GLY A 79 10.91 10.17 -0.66
C GLY A 79 11.19 8.68 -0.60
N TYR A 80 11.27 8.07 -1.79
CA TYR A 80 11.41 6.62 -1.92
C TYR A 80 12.70 6.05 -1.29
N GLY A 81 13.76 6.84 -1.29
CA GLY A 81 15.06 6.47 -0.71
C GLY A 81 15.22 6.79 0.78
N GLU A 82 14.19 7.31 1.45
CA GLU A 82 14.26 7.78 2.85
C GLU A 82 14.88 6.75 3.79
N GLY A 83 14.30 5.55 3.89
CA GLY A 83 14.76 4.53 4.83
C GLY A 83 16.21 4.07 4.56
N LEU A 84 16.61 4.01 3.28
CA LEU A 84 17.97 3.64 2.90
C LEU A 84 18.98 4.74 3.29
N LEU A 85 18.68 5.99 2.96
CA LEU A 85 19.58 7.13 3.25
C LEU A 85 19.68 7.40 4.75
N ARG A 86 18.54 7.31 5.46
CA ARG A 86 18.50 7.50 6.90
C ARG A 86 19.41 6.51 7.62
N LYS A 87 19.36 5.24 7.22
CA LYS A 87 20.18 4.19 7.81
C LYS A 87 21.63 4.29 7.35
N ALA A 88 21.90 4.61 6.08
CA ALA A 88 23.25 4.70 5.54
C ALA A 88 24.08 5.86 6.08
N PHE A 89 23.46 7.00 6.34
CA PHE A 89 24.12 8.23 6.75
C PHE A 89 23.66 8.77 8.10
N CYS A 90 22.98 7.97 8.92
CA CYS A 90 22.51 8.34 10.28
C CYS A 90 21.72 9.66 10.29
N LEU A 91 20.85 9.88 9.27
CA LEU A 91 20.09 11.12 9.17
C LEU A 91 19.09 11.24 10.31
N ASP A 92 18.97 12.44 10.89
CA ASP A 92 18.31 12.71 12.16
C ASP A 92 16.80 12.40 12.14
N THR A 93 16.10 12.74 11.05
CA THR A 93 14.67 12.53 10.94
C THR A 93 14.24 12.12 9.54
N GLY A 94 13.12 11.39 9.47
CA GLY A 94 12.47 11.02 8.21
C GLY A 94 10.98 11.27 8.28
N GLU A 95 10.36 11.54 7.14
CA GLU A 95 8.92 11.71 7.01
C GLU A 95 8.41 11.18 5.69
N VAL A 96 7.10 10.86 5.65
CA VAL A 96 6.46 10.53 4.40
C VAL A 96 6.42 11.76 3.49
N GLU A 97 6.64 11.53 2.22
CA GLU A 97 6.77 12.57 1.20
C GLU A 97 5.58 13.54 1.17
N THR A 98 4.36 13.01 1.29
CA THR A 98 3.13 13.80 1.32
C THR A 98 3.11 14.84 2.44
N MET A 99 3.57 14.47 3.64
CA MET A 99 3.62 15.39 4.78
C MET A 99 4.73 16.42 4.64
N ALA A 100 5.87 16.02 4.06
CA ALA A 100 6.96 16.96 3.75
C ALA A 100 6.49 18.03 2.75
N HIS A 101 5.83 17.62 1.68
CA HIS A 101 5.23 18.53 0.70
C HIS A 101 4.18 19.45 1.32
N LEU A 102 3.27 18.89 2.13
CA LEU A 102 2.25 19.69 2.82
C LEU A 102 2.86 20.73 3.77
N ARG A 103 3.93 20.37 4.49
CA ARG A 103 4.64 21.31 5.38
C ARG A 103 5.21 22.48 4.59
N ALA A 104 5.82 22.20 3.45
CA ALA A 104 6.32 23.24 2.55
C ALA A 104 5.19 24.09 1.97
N ALA A 105 4.10 23.46 1.52
CA ALA A 105 2.95 24.20 1.00
C ALA A 105 2.34 25.16 2.03
N ARG A 106 2.20 24.72 3.28
CA ARG A 106 1.70 25.56 4.39
C ARG A 106 2.63 26.74 4.70
N PHE A 107 3.92 26.63 4.43
CA PHE A 107 4.84 27.75 4.61
C PHE A 107 4.57 28.85 3.58
N PHE A 108 4.30 28.50 2.32
CA PHE A 108 4.00 29.45 1.25
C PHE A 108 2.53 29.91 1.24
N CYS A 109 1.62 29.03 1.64
CA CYS A 109 0.19 29.27 1.70
C CYS A 109 -0.39 28.63 2.97
N PRO A 110 -0.47 29.35 4.10
CA PRO A 110 -0.98 28.81 5.37
C PRO A 110 -2.42 28.31 5.30
N GLU A 111 -3.20 28.81 4.36
CA GLU A 111 -4.62 28.47 4.14
C GLU A 111 -4.83 27.50 2.97
N VAL A 112 -3.79 26.73 2.59
CA VAL A 112 -3.88 25.77 1.49
C VAL A 112 -5.07 24.84 1.64
N THR A 113 -5.87 24.74 0.58
CA THR A 113 -7.05 23.86 0.49
C THR A 113 -6.80 22.64 -0.39
N ALA A 114 -5.91 22.79 -1.38
CA ALA A 114 -5.50 21.68 -2.23
C ALA A 114 -4.01 21.76 -2.55
N LEU A 115 -3.36 20.61 -2.48
CA LEU A 115 -1.98 20.40 -2.87
C LEU A 115 -1.93 19.44 -4.04
N LEU A 116 -1.30 19.84 -5.12
CA LEU A 116 -1.08 19.01 -6.30
C LEU A 116 0.42 18.92 -6.59
N ASP A 117 1.00 17.76 -6.34
CA ASP A 117 2.38 17.44 -6.70
C ASP A 117 2.38 16.56 -7.96
N ILE A 118 2.96 17.06 -9.05
CA ILE A 118 3.19 16.28 -10.26
C ILE A 118 4.69 16.11 -10.46
N GLY A 119 5.19 14.96 -10.03
CA GLY A 119 6.56 14.53 -10.21
C GLY A 119 6.85 13.95 -11.60
N GLY A 120 8.03 13.37 -11.76
CA GLY A 120 8.43 12.69 -13.01
C GLY A 120 7.65 11.42 -13.27
N GLN A 121 7.39 10.59 -12.26
CA GLN A 121 6.72 9.28 -12.42
C GLN A 121 5.48 9.10 -11.55
N ASP A 122 5.30 9.93 -10.56
CA ASP A 122 4.20 9.89 -9.63
C ASP A 122 3.49 11.23 -9.56
N MET A 123 2.24 11.16 -9.13
CA MET A 123 1.41 12.31 -8.86
C MET A 123 0.68 12.11 -7.55
N LYS A 124 0.61 13.15 -6.76
CA LYS A 124 -0.10 13.18 -5.49
C LYS A 124 -1.03 14.38 -5.46
N TYR A 125 -2.21 14.14 -5.00
CA TYR A 125 -3.20 15.17 -4.71
C TYR A 125 -3.65 15.04 -3.26
N CYS A 126 -3.62 16.14 -2.53
CA CYS A 126 -4.13 16.22 -1.17
C CYS A 126 -5.18 17.33 -1.11
N ARG A 127 -6.39 17.00 -0.66
CA ARG A 127 -7.41 17.99 -0.31
C ARG A 127 -7.39 18.21 1.18
N LEU A 128 -7.46 19.47 1.58
CA LEU A 128 -7.50 19.87 2.99
C LEU A 128 -8.86 20.49 3.30
N LYS A 129 -9.38 20.15 4.47
CA LYS A 129 -10.55 20.77 5.08
C LYS A 129 -10.22 21.09 6.53
N ASP A 130 -10.50 22.30 6.97
CA ASP A 130 -10.18 22.76 8.32
C ASP A 130 -8.69 22.54 8.69
N ARG A 131 -7.80 22.83 7.74
CA ARG A 131 -6.34 22.61 7.84
C ARG A 131 -5.91 21.14 8.00
N ARG A 132 -6.79 20.16 7.73
CA ARG A 132 -6.48 18.74 7.82
C ARG A 132 -6.63 18.09 6.45
N ILE A 133 -5.86 17.04 6.23
CA ILE A 133 -6.03 16.25 5.03
C ILE A 133 -7.37 15.51 5.11
N ASP A 134 -8.26 15.81 4.16
CA ASP A 134 -9.57 15.19 4.02
C ASP A 134 -9.56 14.07 2.96
N HIS A 135 -8.71 14.23 1.93
CA HIS A 135 -8.63 13.27 0.85
C HIS A 135 -7.23 13.23 0.23
N ILE A 136 -6.75 12.02 -0.10
CA ILE A 136 -5.50 11.82 -0.83
C ILE A 136 -5.76 10.93 -2.04
N SER A 137 -5.35 11.40 -3.22
CA SER A 137 -5.26 10.60 -4.44
C SER A 137 -3.81 10.44 -4.87
N LEU A 138 -3.43 9.21 -5.19
CA LEU A 138 -2.12 8.88 -5.75
C LEU A 138 -2.36 8.19 -7.09
N ASN A 139 -1.56 8.50 -8.11
CA ASN A 139 -1.61 7.71 -9.32
C ASN A 139 -1.16 6.27 -9.04
N GLY A 140 -1.71 5.35 -9.84
CA GLY A 140 -1.30 3.94 -9.80
C GLY A 140 0.04 3.73 -10.54
N VAL A 141 0.11 2.68 -11.35
CA VAL A 141 1.31 2.31 -12.13
C VAL A 141 1.47 3.16 -13.40
N CYS A 142 0.46 3.96 -13.77
CA CYS A 142 0.44 4.69 -15.03
C CYS A 142 0.98 6.11 -14.88
N SER A 143 2.05 6.44 -15.60
CA SER A 143 2.69 7.76 -15.61
C SER A 143 2.04 8.77 -16.58
N SER A 144 0.87 8.48 -17.16
CA SER A 144 0.24 9.36 -18.17
C SER A 144 -0.20 10.73 -17.65
N GLY A 145 -0.26 10.91 -16.32
CA GLY A 145 -0.48 12.19 -15.66
C GLY A 145 0.78 12.81 -15.06
N CYS A 146 1.99 12.37 -15.42
CA CYS A 146 3.25 12.76 -14.80
C CYS A 146 4.23 13.32 -15.82
N GLY A 147 5.32 13.91 -15.32
CA GLY A 147 6.34 14.56 -16.16
C GLY A 147 7.02 13.65 -17.18
N SER A 148 7.25 12.37 -16.85
CA SER A 148 7.85 11.40 -17.77
C SER A 148 7.01 11.16 -19.04
N PHE A 149 5.71 11.43 -19.00
CA PHE A 149 4.89 11.45 -20.20
C PHE A 149 5.36 12.55 -21.17
N LEU A 150 5.54 13.77 -20.67
CA LEU A 150 6.01 14.89 -21.48
C LEU A 150 7.46 14.70 -21.93
N GLU A 151 8.34 14.21 -21.04
CA GLU A 151 9.73 13.88 -21.35
C GLU A 151 9.81 12.87 -22.51
N SER A 152 9.00 11.80 -22.46
CA SER A 152 8.95 10.79 -23.51
C SER A 152 8.55 11.39 -24.89
N PHE A 153 7.61 12.33 -24.91
CA PHE A 153 7.24 13.01 -26.17
C PHE A 153 8.25 14.05 -26.62
N ALA A 154 8.88 14.78 -25.70
CA ALA A 154 9.98 15.68 -26.01
C ALA A 154 11.14 14.92 -26.67
N ASP A 155 11.54 13.77 -26.10
CA ASP A 155 12.56 12.89 -26.65
C ASP A 155 12.19 12.36 -28.05
N HIS A 156 10.93 11.95 -28.26
CA HIS A 156 10.45 11.52 -29.59
C HIS A 156 10.49 12.65 -30.66
N LEU A 157 10.36 13.88 -30.21
CA LEU A 157 10.44 15.08 -31.04
C LEU A 157 11.88 15.65 -31.13
N HIS A 158 12.86 14.94 -30.55
CA HIS A 158 14.27 15.33 -30.47
C HIS A 158 14.48 16.69 -29.81
N MET A 159 13.74 16.97 -28.73
CA MET A 159 13.78 18.25 -28.02
C MET A 159 14.14 18.06 -26.56
N ASP A 160 14.82 19.05 -25.98
CA ASP A 160 14.93 19.19 -24.54
C ASP A 160 13.56 19.58 -23.95
N ILE A 161 13.26 19.11 -22.75
CA ILE A 161 11.96 19.34 -22.08
C ILE A 161 11.67 20.84 -21.84
N LYS A 162 12.70 21.67 -21.64
CA LYS A 162 12.54 23.11 -21.49
C LYS A 162 12.18 23.78 -22.82
N GLU A 163 12.78 23.30 -23.92
CA GLU A 163 12.41 23.73 -25.26
C GLU A 163 10.98 23.33 -25.60
N PHE A 164 10.60 22.08 -25.27
CA PHE A 164 9.23 21.60 -25.42
C PHE A 164 8.22 22.50 -24.68
N ALA A 165 8.53 22.89 -23.44
CA ALA A 165 7.69 23.81 -22.65
C ALA A 165 7.59 25.19 -23.30
N ARG A 166 8.70 25.73 -23.85
CA ARG A 166 8.69 27.01 -24.59
C ARG A 166 7.84 26.95 -25.87
N GLN A 167 7.95 25.87 -26.62
CA GLN A 167 7.12 25.64 -27.79
C GLN A 167 5.64 25.58 -27.45
N ALA A 168 5.27 24.88 -26.38
CA ALA A 168 3.88 24.79 -25.93
C ALA A 168 3.24 26.15 -25.61
N ALA A 169 4.04 27.13 -25.15
CA ALA A 169 3.58 28.48 -24.88
C ALA A 169 3.27 29.31 -26.16
N LEU A 170 3.76 28.87 -27.33
CA LEU A 170 3.55 29.52 -28.61
C LEU A 170 2.36 28.97 -29.42
N ALA A 171 1.58 28.08 -28.83
CA ALA A 171 0.48 27.42 -29.51
C ALA A 171 -0.68 28.37 -29.84
N GLU A 172 -1.21 28.24 -31.05
CA GLU A 172 -2.34 29.04 -31.57
C GLU A 172 -3.63 28.21 -31.68
N LYS A 173 -3.52 26.97 -32.21
CA LYS A 173 -4.67 26.09 -32.50
C LYS A 173 -4.45 24.68 -31.98
N MET A 174 -4.58 24.52 -30.70
CA MET A 174 -4.34 23.29 -30.00
C MET A 174 -5.42 22.22 -30.28
N PRO A 175 -5.08 21.02 -30.80
CA PRO A 175 -6.05 19.93 -30.95
C PRO A 175 -6.39 19.30 -29.58
N ASP A 176 -7.59 18.77 -29.42
CA ASP A 176 -7.91 17.95 -28.26
C ASP A 176 -7.39 16.51 -28.45
N LEU A 177 -6.40 16.12 -27.68
CA LEU A 177 -5.85 14.76 -27.67
C LEU A 177 -6.54 13.82 -26.67
N GLY A 178 -7.47 14.32 -25.85
CA GLY A 178 -8.20 13.54 -24.86
C GLY A 178 -7.33 13.08 -23.67
N ARG A 179 -7.73 11.97 -23.07
CA ARG A 179 -7.12 11.35 -21.87
C ARG A 179 -6.69 9.92 -22.21
N HIS A 180 -5.45 9.72 -22.56
CA HIS A 180 -4.95 8.41 -22.96
C HIS A 180 -3.61 8.10 -22.31
N CYS A 181 -3.32 6.80 -22.10
CA CYS A 181 -1.98 6.38 -21.70
C CYS A 181 -0.97 6.66 -22.83
N THR A 182 0.30 6.72 -22.48
CA THR A 182 1.40 7.05 -23.42
C THR A 182 1.37 6.18 -24.69
N VAL A 183 1.06 4.89 -24.55
CA VAL A 183 1.03 3.94 -25.69
C VAL A 183 -0.07 4.31 -26.71
N ILE A 184 -1.27 4.57 -26.22
CA ILE A 184 -2.41 4.97 -27.07
C ILE A 184 -2.16 6.37 -27.62
N MET A 185 -1.63 7.29 -26.82
CA MET A 185 -1.35 8.68 -27.18
C MET A 185 -0.41 8.77 -28.37
N ASN A 186 0.61 7.89 -28.49
CA ASN A 186 1.48 7.84 -29.64
C ASN A 186 0.73 7.72 -30.98
N SER A 187 -0.35 6.95 -31.00
CA SER A 187 -1.18 6.80 -32.21
C SER A 187 -1.96 8.08 -32.51
N TYR A 188 -2.45 8.77 -31.48
CA TYR A 188 -3.15 10.05 -31.66
C TYR A 188 -2.18 11.16 -32.12
N VAL A 189 -1.01 11.24 -31.53
CA VAL A 189 0.05 12.20 -31.93
C VAL A 189 0.39 12.03 -33.43
N LYS A 190 0.66 10.80 -33.85
CA LYS A 190 0.92 10.52 -35.29
C LYS A 190 -0.25 10.94 -36.18
N LYS A 191 -1.49 10.69 -35.77
CA LYS A 191 -2.70 11.07 -36.51
C LYS A 191 -2.82 12.59 -36.70
N VAL A 192 -2.54 13.38 -35.65
CA VAL A 192 -2.64 14.85 -35.74
C VAL A 192 -1.45 15.45 -36.47
N GLN A 193 -0.24 14.89 -36.35
CA GLN A 193 0.92 15.26 -37.14
C GLN A 193 0.66 15.07 -38.66
N ASN A 194 0.07 13.93 -39.05
CA ASN A 194 -0.32 13.66 -40.44
C ASN A 194 -1.37 14.62 -40.97
N ARG A 195 -2.09 15.37 -40.08
CA ARG A 195 -3.03 16.43 -40.43
C ARG A 195 -2.38 17.82 -40.50
N GLY A 196 -1.07 17.91 -40.34
CA GLY A 196 -0.30 19.15 -40.42
C GLY A 196 -0.34 20.01 -39.16
N VAL A 197 -0.65 19.42 -37.98
CA VAL A 197 -0.59 20.14 -36.70
C VAL A 197 0.86 20.50 -36.39
N GLY A 198 1.08 21.77 -36.09
CA GLY A 198 2.40 22.31 -35.79
C GLY A 198 2.95 21.82 -34.43
N LEU A 199 4.25 21.94 -34.28
CA LEU A 199 4.95 21.49 -33.06
C LEU A 199 4.47 22.20 -31.78
N ALA A 200 4.26 23.50 -31.85
CA ALA A 200 3.78 24.32 -30.74
C ALA A 200 2.40 23.85 -30.28
N ASP A 201 1.46 23.67 -31.21
CA ASP A 201 0.09 23.20 -30.93
C ASP A 201 0.09 21.78 -30.35
N LEU A 202 0.96 20.91 -30.84
CA LEU A 202 1.10 19.54 -30.32
C LEU A 202 1.67 19.52 -28.91
N ALA A 203 2.70 20.32 -28.63
CA ALA A 203 3.31 20.41 -27.30
C ALA A 203 2.31 20.93 -26.25
N ALA A 204 1.50 21.93 -26.61
CA ALA A 204 0.44 22.45 -25.77
C ALA A 204 -0.66 21.40 -25.54
N ALA A 205 -1.10 20.70 -26.59
CA ALA A 205 -2.13 19.65 -26.50
C ALA A 205 -1.68 18.50 -25.59
N LEU A 206 -0.41 18.10 -25.63
CA LEU A 206 0.15 17.10 -24.73
C LEU A 206 0.20 17.61 -23.29
N SER A 207 0.57 18.87 -23.06
CA SER A 207 0.54 19.50 -21.72
C SER A 207 -0.88 19.53 -21.12
N VAL A 208 -1.90 19.85 -21.93
CA VAL A 208 -3.30 19.77 -21.52
C VAL A 208 -3.74 18.33 -21.22
N SER A 209 -3.28 17.38 -22.02
CA SER A 209 -3.61 15.96 -21.81
C SER A 209 -3.08 15.42 -20.47
N VAL A 210 -1.86 15.81 -20.05
CA VAL A 210 -1.32 15.50 -18.73
C VAL A 210 -2.24 15.99 -17.63
N VAL A 211 -2.69 17.25 -17.70
CA VAL A 211 -3.58 17.83 -16.71
C VAL A 211 -4.95 17.16 -16.73
N LYS A 212 -5.51 16.86 -17.90
CA LYS A 212 -6.77 16.11 -18.01
C LYS A 212 -6.66 14.72 -17.35
N ASN A 213 -5.54 14.02 -17.54
CA ASN A 213 -5.28 12.75 -16.88
C ASN A 213 -5.17 12.92 -15.36
N ALA A 214 -4.47 13.94 -14.89
CA ALA A 214 -4.36 14.26 -13.48
C ALA A 214 -5.74 14.52 -12.85
N LEU A 215 -6.48 15.47 -13.36
CA LEU A 215 -7.77 15.88 -12.80
C LEU A 215 -8.85 14.79 -12.86
N PHE A 216 -9.01 14.17 -14.02
CA PHE A 216 -10.20 13.34 -14.28
C PHE A 216 -9.93 11.83 -14.22
N SER A 217 -8.66 11.37 -14.30
CA SER A 217 -8.34 9.94 -14.21
C SER A 217 -7.76 9.56 -12.86
N VAL A 218 -6.96 10.43 -12.23
CA VAL A 218 -6.31 10.17 -10.95
C VAL A 218 -7.08 10.78 -9.79
N ILE A 219 -7.34 12.08 -9.82
CA ILE A 219 -8.09 12.79 -8.77
C ILE A 219 -9.57 12.41 -8.84
N GLN A 220 -10.07 12.13 -10.06
CA GLN A 220 -11.49 11.89 -10.32
C GLN A 220 -12.37 13.05 -9.88
N LEU A 221 -11.92 14.27 -10.19
CA LEU A 221 -12.59 15.51 -9.84
C LEU A 221 -13.96 15.57 -10.48
N GLU A 222 -15.01 15.76 -9.69
CA GLU A 222 -16.38 15.93 -10.15
C GLU A 222 -16.71 17.41 -10.39
N SER A 223 -16.13 18.27 -9.57
CA SER A 223 -16.32 19.72 -9.65
C SER A 223 -15.04 20.48 -9.22
N ALA A 224 -14.79 21.64 -9.83
CA ALA A 224 -13.66 22.50 -9.49
C ALA A 224 -13.75 23.07 -8.06
N GLU A 225 -14.95 23.17 -7.49
CA GLU A 225 -15.19 23.61 -6.12
C GLU A 225 -14.55 22.69 -5.08
N GLU A 226 -14.35 21.41 -5.41
CA GLU A 226 -13.69 20.45 -4.52
C GLU A 226 -12.23 20.81 -4.23
N LEU A 227 -11.58 21.59 -5.09
CA LEU A 227 -10.21 22.05 -4.89
C LEU A 227 -10.11 23.17 -3.85
N GLY A 228 -11.23 23.86 -3.57
CA GLY A 228 -11.23 25.08 -2.76
C GLY A 228 -10.59 26.25 -3.49
N ASP A 229 -10.11 27.26 -2.73
CA ASP A 229 -9.65 28.52 -3.29
C ASP A 229 -8.13 28.74 -3.19
N HIS A 230 -7.45 27.94 -2.35
CA HIS A 230 -6.00 28.07 -2.11
C HIS A 230 -5.28 26.81 -2.58
N ILE A 231 -4.94 26.77 -3.88
CA ILE A 231 -4.34 25.61 -4.53
C ILE A 231 -2.85 25.83 -4.66
N VAL A 232 -2.04 24.88 -4.16
CA VAL A 232 -0.58 24.89 -4.32
C VAL A 232 -0.17 23.80 -5.32
N ALA A 233 0.55 24.19 -6.37
CA ALA A 233 1.10 23.30 -7.38
C ALA A 233 2.60 23.08 -7.16
N GLU A 234 2.99 21.82 -7.05
CA GLU A 234 4.35 21.38 -6.76
C GLU A 234 4.83 20.33 -7.77
N GLY A 235 6.10 19.99 -7.69
CA GLY A 235 6.72 19.02 -8.56
C GLY A 235 7.33 19.63 -9.82
N GLY A 236 8.32 18.93 -10.37
CA GLY A 236 9.10 19.43 -11.52
C GLY A 236 8.29 19.69 -12.79
N THR A 237 7.16 19.01 -12.94
CA THR A 237 6.27 19.14 -14.10
C THR A 237 5.63 20.54 -14.19
N PHE A 238 5.39 21.18 -13.06
CA PHE A 238 4.82 22.52 -13.02
C PHE A 238 5.80 23.65 -13.40
N TYR A 239 7.08 23.35 -13.60
CA TYR A 239 7.98 24.31 -14.25
C TYR A 239 7.62 24.54 -15.74
N ASN A 240 6.80 23.67 -16.32
CA ASN A 240 6.21 23.90 -17.63
C ASN A 240 4.97 24.81 -17.48
N ASP A 241 5.09 26.06 -17.94
CA ASP A 241 4.01 27.06 -17.86
C ASP A 241 2.75 26.63 -18.62
N ALA A 242 2.88 25.82 -19.68
CA ALA A 242 1.72 25.32 -20.41
C ALA A 242 0.90 24.30 -19.55
N VAL A 243 1.57 23.53 -18.67
CA VAL A 243 0.89 22.64 -17.71
C VAL A 243 0.15 23.46 -16.66
N LEU A 244 0.79 24.47 -16.08
CA LEU A 244 0.16 25.36 -15.10
C LEU A 244 -1.08 26.06 -15.68
N ARG A 245 -0.92 26.68 -16.86
CA ARG A 245 -2.07 27.36 -17.54
C ARG A 245 -3.16 26.39 -17.97
N ALA A 246 -2.82 25.17 -18.37
CA ALA A 246 -3.82 24.15 -18.66
C ALA A 246 -4.64 23.79 -17.43
N PHE A 247 -3.99 23.69 -16.25
CA PHE A 247 -4.69 23.45 -14.98
C PHE A 247 -5.64 24.58 -14.64
N GLU A 248 -5.17 25.84 -14.66
CA GLU A 248 -5.98 27.02 -14.36
C GLU A 248 -7.17 27.16 -15.30
N ARG A 249 -6.96 26.92 -16.61
CA ARG A 249 -8.05 26.99 -17.61
C ARG A 249 -9.08 25.89 -17.46
N LEU A 250 -8.66 24.67 -17.11
CA LEU A 250 -9.59 23.54 -16.95
C LEU A 250 -10.40 23.61 -15.65
N THR A 251 -9.86 24.23 -14.61
CA THR A 251 -10.50 24.34 -13.29
C THR A 251 -11.17 25.71 -13.06
N GLY A 252 -10.77 26.74 -13.79
CA GLY A 252 -11.17 28.12 -13.53
C GLY A 252 -10.61 28.70 -12.23
N LYS A 253 -9.60 28.06 -11.63
CA LYS A 253 -8.98 28.44 -10.35
C LYS A 253 -7.56 28.95 -10.56
N GLU A 254 -7.17 29.96 -9.81
CA GLU A 254 -5.78 30.40 -9.71
C GLU A 254 -4.96 29.42 -8.84
N VAL A 255 -3.69 29.27 -9.19
CA VAL A 255 -2.80 28.31 -8.56
C VAL A 255 -1.51 28.98 -8.09
N ILE A 256 -1.14 28.75 -6.85
CA ILE A 256 0.13 29.18 -6.28
C ILE A 256 1.20 28.14 -6.68
N ARG A 257 2.15 28.57 -7.51
CA ARG A 257 3.35 27.77 -7.82
C ARG A 257 4.56 28.45 -7.20
N PRO A 258 5.13 27.92 -6.10
CA PRO A 258 6.37 28.44 -5.53
C PRO A 258 7.52 28.32 -6.53
N ASP A 259 8.46 29.26 -6.48
CA ASP A 259 9.65 29.23 -7.34
C ASP A 259 10.47 27.95 -7.17
N ILE A 260 10.37 27.34 -6.00
CA ILE A 260 10.99 26.07 -5.63
C ILE A 260 10.09 24.85 -5.82
N ALA A 261 9.09 24.91 -6.70
CA ALA A 261 8.09 23.86 -6.88
C ALA A 261 8.69 22.43 -7.01
N GLY A 262 9.87 22.28 -7.61
CA GLY A 262 10.58 21.01 -7.71
C GLY A 262 11.39 20.62 -6.46
N LEU A 263 11.50 21.47 -5.44
CA LEU A 263 12.29 21.26 -4.22
C LEU A 263 11.43 21.16 -2.96
N MET A 264 10.11 21.24 -3.08
CA MET A 264 9.18 21.36 -1.95
C MET A 264 9.32 20.22 -0.94
N GLY A 265 9.49 18.96 -1.40
CA GLY A 265 9.72 17.83 -0.50
C GLY A 265 10.99 17.98 0.35
N ALA A 266 12.10 18.41 -0.27
CA ALA A 266 13.34 18.69 0.45
C ALA A 266 13.19 19.89 1.39
N TYR A 267 12.52 20.95 0.96
CA TYR A 267 12.27 22.14 1.77
C TYR A 267 11.40 21.82 3.00
N GLY A 268 10.32 21.06 2.83
CA GLY A 268 9.48 20.61 3.94
C GLY A 268 10.25 19.77 4.96
N MET A 269 11.22 18.98 4.51
CA MET A 269 12.09 18.21 5.42
C MET A 269 13.11 19.09 6.15
N ALA A 270 13.62 20.12 5.52
CA ALA A 270 14.47 21.10 6.19
C ALA A 270 13.69 21.86 7.27
N LEU A 271 12.46 22.28 6.98
CA LEU A 271 11.54 22.89 7.96
C LEU A 271 11.24 21.93 9.11
N LYS A 272 10.94 20.65 8.82
CA LYS A 272 10.73 19.63 9.88
C LYS A 272 11.95 19.48 10.77
N ALA A 273 13.15 19.37 10.18
CA ALA A 273 14.38 19.26 10.94
C ALA A 273 14.58 20.50 11.85
N LYS A 274 14.25 21.69 11.35
CA LYS A 274 14.30 22.94 12.12
C LYS A 274 13.32 22.93 13.30
N ASP A 275 12.07 22.53 13.07
CA ASP A 275 11.04 22.48 14.11
C ASP A 275 11.35 21.44 15.19
N GLN A 276 11.94 20.30 14.80
CA GLN A 276 12.25 19.18 15.70
C GLN A 276 13.55 19.35 16.46
N PHE A 277 14.57 19.93 15.83
CA PHE A 277 15.92 20.07 16.35
C PHE A 277 16.26 21.57 16.48
N GLY A 278 16.06 22.09 17.66
CA GLY A 278 16.34 23.49 17.96
C GLY A 278 17.84 23.88 17.87
N GLU A 279 18.15 25.14 18.13
CA GLU A 279 19.48 25.74 17.95
C GLU A 279 20.63 25.11 18.77
N GLN A 280 20.35 24.25 19.73
CA GLN A 280 21.36 23.58 20.57
C GLN A 280 21.71 22.18 20.12
N HIS A 281 21.03 21.63 19.09
CA HIS A 281 21.24 20.29 18.59
C HIS A 281 22.38 20.28 17.56
N ALA A 282 23.18 19.21 17.57
CA ALA A 282 24.15 18.88 16.53
C ALA A 282 23.68 17.63 15.79
N SER A 283 23.64 17.70 14.47
CA SER A 283 23.20 16.57 13.64
C SER A 283 24.06 15.33 13.87
N SER A 284 23.42 14.14 13.84
CA SER A 284 24.08 12.85 13.87
C SER A 284 24.73 12.43 12.53
N LEU A 285 24.65 13.30 11.52
CA LEU A 285 25.30 13.08 10.22
C LEU A 285 26.81 12.88 10.39
N PRO A 286 27.40 11.76 9.88
CA PRO A 286 28.84 11.53 9.93
C PRO A 286 29.64 12.64 9.25
N GLY A 287 30.85 12.90 9.72
CA GLY A 287 31.74 13.91 9.16
C GLY A 287 32.13 13.61 7.69
N ALA A 288 32.64 14.64 6.99
CA ALA A 288 32.99 14.52 5.57
C ALA A 288 33.98 13.38 5.28
N ALA A 289 34.94 13.10 6.19
CA ALA A 289 35.88 12.01 6.03
C ALA A 289 35.20 10.64 6.10
N GLU A 290 34.27 10.43 7.02
CA GLU A 290 33.50 9.19 7.19
C GLU A 290 32.56 8.97 6.01
N ILE A 291 31.86 10.03 5.56
CA ILE A 291 31.04 9.96 4.35
C ILE A 291 31.89 9.59 3.14
N LYS A 292 33.08 10.18 3.00
CA LYS A 292 34.02 9.84 1.90
C LYS A 292 34.47 8.38 1.97
N ALA A 293 34.69 7.84 3.16
CA ALA A 293 35.09 6.46 3.38
C ALA A 293 33.92 5.45 3.24
N PHE A 294 32.67 5.88 3.35
CA PHE A 294 31.50 5.02 3.30
C PHE A 294 31.48 4.12 2.06
N ARG A 295 31.21 2.84 2.27
CA ARG A 295 31.04 1.81 1.23
C ARG A 295 29.76 1.05 1.48
N MET A 296 29.18 0.54 0.41
CA MET A 296 27.98 -0.30 0.44
C MET A 296 28.15 -1.44 -0.56
N GLU A 297 27.90 -2.65 -0.08
CA GLU A 297 27.80 -3.84 -0.91
C GLU A 297 26.34 -4.22 -1.06
N THR A 298 25.94 -4.62 -2.26
CA THR A 298 24.57 -5.05 -2.54
C THR A 298 24.58 -6.48 -3.05
N GLU A 299 23.81 -7.33 -2.40
CA GLU A 299 23.60 -8.71 -2.81
C GLU A 299 22.11 -8.95 -3.04
N ASN A 300 21.77 -9.51 -4.21
CA ASN A 300 20.41 -9.94 -4.50
C ASN A 300 20.27 -11.43 -4.17
N ARG A 301 19.30 -11.75 -3.34
CA ARG A 301 19.01 -13.12 -2.88
C ARG A 301 17.54 -13.45 -3.02
N THR A 302 17.26 -14.76 -3.04
CA THR A 302 15.89 -15.24 -2.85
C THR A 302 15.67 -15.46 -1.35
N CYS A 303 14.58 -14.89 -0.83
CA CYS A 303 14.22 -15.04 0.58
C CYS A 303 13.87 -16.50 0.91
N PRO A 304 14.52 -17.12 1.90
CA PRO A 304 14.24 -18.51 2.28
C PRO A 304 13.08 -18.65 3.27
N GLY A 305 12.45 -17.55 3.69
CA GLY A 305 11.55 -17.52 4.84
C GLY A 305 10.19 -18.17 4.65
N CYS A 306 9.70 -18.30 3.41
CA CYS A 306 8.41 -18.94 3.11
C CYS A 306 8.30 -19.26 1.61
N GLY A 307 7.23 -19.95 1.20
CA GLY A 307 6.98 -20.34 -0.19
C GLY A 307 6.85 -19.19 -1.21
N ASN A 308 6.89 -17.93 -0.76
CA ASN A 308 6.86 -16.77 -1.66
C ASN A 308 8.18 -16.49 -2.36
N HIS A 309 9.28 -17.00 -1.85
CA HIS A 309 10.61 -16.84 -2.43
C HIS A 309 10.90 -15.42 -2.98
N CYS A 310 10.56 -14.38 -2.18
CA CYS A 310 10.71 -12.99 -2.60
C CYS A 310 12.15 -12.70 -3.04
N ALA A 311 12.30 -12.02 -4.18
CA ALA A 311 13.59 -11.44 -4.55
C ALA A 311 13.89 -10.26 -3.61
N VAL A 312 14.93 -10.39 -2.79
CA VAL A 312 15.34 -9.39 -1.81
C VAL A 312 16.72 -8.84 -2.14
N SER A 313 16.89 -7.54 -1.94
CA SER A 313 18.20 -6.90 -2.00
C SER A 313 18.70 -6.64 -0.58
N VAL A 314 19.82 -7.25 -0.26
CA VAL A 314 20.53 -7.10 1.02
C VAL A 314 21.68 -6.12 0.81
N ARG A 315 21.67 -5.01 1.50
CA ARG A 315 22.72 -3.99 1.46
C ARG A 315 23.48 -3.99 2.78
N ARG A 316 24.79 -4.19 2.69
CA ARG A 316 25.71 -4.15 3.83
C ARG A 316 26.50 -2.86 3.80
N PHE A 317 26.46 -2.10 4.87
CA PHE A 317 27.22 -0.85 5.00
C PHE A 317 28.57 -1.10 5.65
N SER A 318 29.53 -0.23 5.36
CA SER A 318 30.88 -0.29 5.94
C SER A 318 30.90 -0.23 7.48
N GLY A 319 29.86 0.28 8.12
CA GLY A 319 29.64 0.25 9.57
C GLY A 319 29.10 -1.08 10.13
N GLY A 320 28.90 -2.10 9.29
CA GLY A 320 28.35 -3.41 9.69
C GLY A 320 26.83 -3.51 9.67
N GLU A 321 26.11 -2.42 9.49
CA GLU A 321 24.65 -2.43 9.42
C GLU A 321 24.13 -3.05 8.11
N ILE A 322 22.96 -3.68 8.21
CA ILE A 322 22.32 -4.36 7.09
C ILE A 322 20.96 -3.69 6.81
N PHE A 323 20.67 -3.45 5.54
CA PHE A 323 19.39 -2.94 5.07
C PHE A 323 18.80 -3.89 4.01
N VAL A 324 17.60 -4.40 4.27
CA VAL A 324 16.92 -5.37 3.41
C VAL A 324 15.70 -4.74 2.76
N THR A 325 15.53 -4.96 1.47
CA THR A 325 14.35 -4.52 0.72
C THR A 325 13.82 -5.64 -0.15
N GLY A 326 12.51 -5.59 -0.50
CA GLY A 326 11.86 -6.58 -1.37
C GLY A 326 11.13 -7.69 -0.62
N ASN A 327 11.30 -7.81 0.70
CA ASN A 327 10.54 -8.76 1.51
C ASN A 327 9.07 -8.31 1.65
N ARG A 328 8.14 -9.27 1.62
CA ARG A 328 6.69 -8.99 1.72
C ARG A 328 6.09 -9.28 3.10
N CYS A 329 6.72 -10.14 3.89
CA CYS A 329 6.17 -10.61 5.17
C CYS A 329 7.11 -10.36 6.37
N GLY A 330 8.22 -9.67 6.18
CA GLY A 330 9.23 -9.41 7.21
C GLY A 330 10.07 -10.60 7.64
N THR A 331 9.60 -11.82 7.47
CA THR A 331 10.36 -13.04 7.84
C THR A 331 11.75 -13.08 7.21
N GLY A 332 11.86 -12.62 5.95
CA GLY A 332 13.15 -12.56 5.25
C GLY A 332 14.12 -11.55 5.85
N GLU A 333 13.63 -10.43 6.33
CA GLU A 333 14.46 -9.44 7.03
C GLU A 333 15.00 -10.02 8.33
N ILE A 334 14.14 -10.65 9.14
CA ILE A 334 14.53 -11.31 10.39
C ILE A 334 15.60 -12.39 10.15
N ILE A 335 15.41 -13.25 9.13
CA ILE A 335 16.37 -14.33 8.81
C ILE A 335 17.69 -13.75 8.34
N LEU A 336 17.68 -12.68 7.56
CA LEU A 336 18.87 -12.12 6.93
C LEU A 336 19.65 -11.15 7.84
N THR A 337 18.97 -10.50 8.78
CA THR A 337 19.59 -9.57 9.75
C THR A 337 19.86 -10.18 11.11
N GLY A 338 19.19 -11.28 11.45
CA GLY A 338 19.15 -11.84 12.81
C GLY A 338 18.36 -11.00 13.82
N GLU A 339 17.82 -9.85 13.39
CA GLU A 339 17.05 -8.93 14.21
C GLU A 339 15.57 -9.00 13.83
N ARG A 340 14.73 -9.34 14.78
CA ARG A 340 13.31 -9.01 14.68
C ARG A 340 13.19 -7.51 14.95
N ASN A 341 12.72 -6.73 13.98
CA ASN A 341 12.29 -5.36 14.27
C ASN A 341 11.35 -5.44 15.49
N LYS A 342 11.80 -4.89 16.62
CA LYS A 342 11.14 -5.02 17.92
C LYS A 342 9.88 -4.15 18.03
N THR A 343 9.04 -4.15 17.01
CA THR A 343 7.68 -3.64 17.20
C THR A 343 6.90 -4.75 17.89
N SER A 344 6.58 -4.55 19.15
CA SER A 344 5.73 -5.45 19.93
C SER A 344 4.25 -5.29 19.60
N CYS A 345 3.93 -4.71 18.44
CA CYS A 345 2.55 -4.46 18.03
C CYS A 345 1.86 -5.77 17.66
N PRO A 346 0.64 -6.03 18.15
CA PRO A 346 -0.13 -7.20 17.74
C PRO A 346 -0.42 -7.19 16.23
N ASP A 347 -0.23 -8.35 15.59
CA ASP A 347 -0.65 -8.61 14.21
C ASP A 347 -1.60 -9.81 14.15
N VAL A 348 -2.90 -9.53 14.09
CA VAL A 348 -3.94 -10.56 14.02
C VAL A 348 -3.90 -11.33 12.69
N TYR A 349 -3.40 -10.74 11.59
CA TYR A 349 -3.24 -11.45 10.31
C TYR A 349 -2.15 -12.51 10.37
N GLN A 350 -1.08 -12.28 11.12
CA GLN A 350 -0.08 -13.32 11.36
C GLN A 350 -0.69 -14.48 12.16
N TRP A 351 -1.51 -14.18 13.18
CA TRP A 351 -2.25 -15.20 13.92
C TRP A 351 -3.19 -16.01 13.02
N ILE A 352 -3.97 -15.35 12.14
CA ILE A 352 -4.84 -16.03 11.16
C ILE A 352 -4.04 -17.00 10.30
N LYS A 353 -2.93 -16.53 9.71
CA LYS A 353 -2.05 -17.35 8.88
C LYS A 353 -1.56 -18.61 9.58
N ASP A 354 -1.20 -18.49 10.87
CA ASP A 354 -0.64 -19.59 11.65
C ASP A 354 -1.71 -20.58 12.12
N HIS A 355 -2.98 -20.18 12.19
CA HIS A 355 -4.04 -20.97 12.80
C HIS A 355 -5.14 -21.45 11.86
N VAL A 356 -5.45 -20.69 10.78
CA VAL A 356 -6.59 -21.04 9.89
C VAL A 356 -6.39 -22.40 9.23
N PHE A 357 -5.19 -22.70 8.72
CA PHE A 357 -4.84 -23.97 8.08
C PHE A 357 -4.08 -24.95 9.00
N LYS A 358 -4.22 -24.77 10.32
CA LYS A 358 -3.62 -25.68 11.29
C LYS A 358 -4.17 -27.09 11.07
N LYS A 359 -3.25 -28.04 10.86
CA LYS A 359 -3.57 -29.45 10.64
C LYS A 359 -3.60 -30.17 12.00
N GLU A 360 -4.56 -31.05 12.14
CA GLU A 360 -4.65 -32.01 13.24
C GLU A 360 -4.67 -33.39 12.64
N ALA A 361 -4.09 -34.38 13.30
CA ALA A 361 -4.18 -35.77 12.88
C ALA A 361 -5.59 -36.30 13.18
N PRO A 362 -6.17 -37.16 12.35
CA PRO A 362 -7.38 -37.88 12.71
C PRO A 362 -7.12 -38.79 13.90
N GLU A 363 -8.13 -38.94 14.77
CA GLU A 363 -8.11 -39.94 15.81
C GLU A 363 -8.38 -41.30 15.18
N GLY A 364 -7.43 -42.24 15.25
CA GLY A 364 -7.61 -43.60 14.74
C GLY A 364 -6.86 -43.92 13.46
N LYS A 365 -7.37 -44.92 12.71
CA LYS A 365 -6.76 -45.43 11.50
C LYS A 365 -7.04 -44.52 10.31
N CYS A 366 -5.99 -44.00 9.68
CA CYS A 366 -6.14 -43.09 8.55
C CYS A 366 -6.63 -43.82 7.30
N ARG A 367 -7.80 -43.44 6.75
CA ARG A 367 -8.39 -44.01 5.51
C ARG A 367 -7.74 -43.43 4.24
N GLY A 368 -7.16 -42.23 4.32
CA GLY A 368 -6.57 -41.59 3.16
C GLY A 368 -6.30 -40.07 3.41
N ILE A 369 -5.96 -39.40 2.32
CA ILE A 369 -5.61 -37.96 2.34
C ILE A 369 -6.61 -37.17 1.49
N VAL A 370 -7.23 -36.17 2.08
CA VAL A 370 -8.06 -35.18 1.38
C VAL A 370 -7.28 -33.90 1.16
N GLY A 371 -7.11 -33.51 -0.10
CA GLY A 371 -6.50 -32.23 -0.48
C GLY A 371 -7.53 -31.09 -0.45
N ILE A 372 -7.27 -30.03 0.28
CA ILE A 372 -8.10 -28.81 0.31
C ILE A 372 -7.25 -27.63 -0.17
N PRO A 373 -7.66 -26.94 -1.27
CA PRO A 373 -6.93 -25.76 -1.74
C PRO A 373 -7.00 -24.63 -0.71
N ALA A 374 -5.86 -24.06 -0.33
CA ALA A 374 -5.79 -22.88 0.54
C ALA A 374 -6.12 -21.60 -0.26
N ALA A 375 -7.32 -21.54 -0.83
CA ALA A 375 -7.75 -20.47 -1.74
C ALA A 375 -9.20 -20.08 -1.50
N LEU A 376 -9.53 -18.84 -1.82
CA LEU A 376 -10.87 -18.27 -1.79
C LEU A 376 -11.58 -18.52 -0.43
N ASP A 377 -12.80 -19.03 -0.45
CA ASP A 377 -13.62 -19.22 0.75
C ASP A 377 -13.03 -20.24 1.75
N MET A 378 -12.04 -21.04 1.35
CA MET A 378 -11.36 -21.94 2.29
C MET A 378 -10.61 -21.20 3.40
N TRP A 379 -10.30 -19.93 3.22
CA TRP A 379 -9.75 -19.08 4.30
C TRP A 379 -10.71 -18.87 5.48
N SER A 380 -12.02 -19.08 5.28
CA SER A 380 -13.02 -19.07 6.36
C SER A 380 -13.51 -20.47 6.72
N ASP A 381 -13.59 -21.37 5.73
CA ASP A 381 -14.32 -22.62 5.86
C ASP A 381 -13.42 -23.82 6.22
N PHE A 382 -12.10 -23.65 6.07
CA PHE A 382 -11.15 -24.73 6.34
C PHE A 382 -11.26 -25.33 7.76
N PRO A 383 -11.41 -24.56 8.84
CA PRO A 383 -11.55 -25.16 10.18
C PRO A 383 -12.71 -26.14 10.26
N PHE A 384 -13.85 -25.82 9.65
CA PHE A 384 -15.00 -26.73 9.55
C PHE A 384 -14.65 -28.00 8.76
N TRP A 385 -14.12 -27.83 7.53
CA TRP A 385 -13.84 -28.98 6.67
C TRP A 385 -12.72 -29.86 7.22
N ALA A 386 -11.77 -29.32 7.93
CA ALA A 386 -10.75 -30.10 8.59
C ALA A 386 -11.33 -30.93 9.74
N GLY A 387 -12.25 -30.40 10.53
CA GLY A 387 -12.98 -31.17 11.54
C GLY A 387 -13.84 -32.28 10.95
N PHE A 388 -14.59 -31.94 9.89
CA PHE A 388 -15.43 -32.87 9.15
C PHE A 388 -14.64 -34.08 8.61
N TRP A 389 -13.57 -33.84 7.86
CA TRP A 389 -12.79 -34.91 7.24
C TRP A 389 -11.97 -35.71 8.26
N ASN A 390 -11.47 -35.08 9.33
CA ASN A 390 -10.78 -35.79 10.39
C ASN A 390 -11.72 -36.76 11.15
N SER A 391 -12.98 -36.37 11.37
CA SER A 391 -14.00 -37.22 11.98
C SER A 391 -14.33 -38.48 11.11
N LEU A 392 -14.19 -38.35 9.80
CA LEU A 392 -14.31 -39.47 8.85
C LEU A 392 -12.99 -40.25 8.67
N GLU A 393 -12.01 -40.02 9.55
CA GLU A 393 -10.69 -40.68 9.56
C GLU A 393 -9.80 -40.31 8.36
N TYR A 394 -10.04 -39.20 7.68
CA TYR A 394 -9.15 -38.71 6.64
C TYR A 394 -8.16 -37.65 7.18
N ARG A 395 -6.91 -37.76 6.74
CA ARG A 395 -5.91 -36.71 6.96
C ARG A 395 -6.10 -35.57 5.96
N VAL A 396 -6.17 -34.35 6.43
CA VAL A 396 -6.30 -33.17 5.56
C VAL A 396 -4.95 -32.64 5.12
N MET A 397 -4.78 -32.44 3.81
CA MET A 397 -3.63 -31.80 3.18
C MET A 397 -4.07 -30.47 2.59
N THR A 398 -3.40 -29.37 2.93
CA THR A 398 -3.60 -28.07 2.28
C THR A 398 -2.60 -27.84 1.17
N SER A 399 -2.98 -27.10 0.15
CA SER A 399 -2.04 -26.62 -0.85
C SER A 399 -1.10 -25.57 -0.25
N GLU A 400 0.09 -25.49 -0.81
CA GLU A 400 1.10 -24.50 -0.49
C GLU A 400 1.38 -23.70 -1.76
N TRP A 401 1.52 -22.37 -1.62
CA TRP A 401 1.87 -21.54 -2.78
C TRP A 401 3.25 -21.91 -3.32
N ASN A 402 3.32 -22.12 -4.63
CA ASN A 402 4.55 -22.43 -5.33
C ASN A 402 4.53 -21.75 -6.71
N GLU A 403 5.58 -21.01 -7.07
CA GLU A 403 5.65 -20.27 -8.33
C GLU A 403 5.64 -21.20 -9.56
N GLU A 404 6.28 -22.38 -9.46
CA GLU A 404 6.27 -23.36 -10.55
C GLU A 404 4.87 -23.91 -10.81
N ASP A 405 4.14 -24.25 -9.75
CA ASP A 405 2.76 -24.72 -9.85
C ASP A 405 1.87 -23.61 -10.44
N ALA A 406 2.08 -22.37 -10.05
CA ALA A 406 1.37 -21.20 -10.59
C ALA A 406 1.68 -21.00 -12.08
N ARG A 407 2.94 -21.14 -12.49
CA ARG A 407 3.37 -21.02 -13.89
C ARG A 407 2.75 -22.12 -14.75
N GLN A 408 2.75 -23.36 -14.27
CA GLN A 408 2.10 -24.48 -14.97
C GLN A 408 0.58 -24.28 -15.09
N ALA A 409 -0.05 -23.72 -14.06
CA ALA A 409 -1.48 -23.44 -14.06
C ALA A 409 -1.87 -22.21 -14.90
N ALA A 410 -0.94 -21.32 -15.24
CA ALA A 410 -1.22 -20.08 -15.97
C ALA A 410 -1.95 -20.33 -17.31
N MET A 411 -1.63 -21.42 -18.01
CA MET A 411 -2.29 -21.80 -19.26
C MET A 411 -3.74 -22.24 -19.10
N THR A 412 -4.19 -22.49 -17.88
CA THR A 412 -5.57 -22.88 -17.57
C THR A 412 -6.46 -21.70 -17.19
N ILE A 413 -5.84 -20.51 -17.00
CA ILE A 413 -6.55 -19.30 -16.60
C ILE A 413 -7.22 -18.69 -17.84
N PRO A 414 -8.56 -18.53 -17.84
CA PRO A 414 -9.24 -17.89 -18.95
C PRO A 414 -8.79 -16.43 -19.13
N GLN A 415 -8.59 -15.97 -20.35
CA GLN A 415 -8.15 -14.60 -20.65
C GLN A 415 -9.04 -13.48 -20.06
N ARG A 416 -10.31 -13.81 -19.76
CA ARG A 416 -11.28 -12.87 -19.19
C ARG A 416 -11.31 -12.87 -17.65
N VAL A 417 -10.49 -13.71 -17.00
CA VAL A 417 -10.39 -13.74 -15.54
C VAL A 417 -9.35 -12.71 -15.11
N HIS A 418 -9.82 -11.62 -14.54
CA HIS A 418 -8.97 -10.54 -14.01
C HIS A 418 -8.92 -10.53 -12.47
N CYS A 419 -9.64 -11.44 -11.81
CA CYS A 419 -9.65 -11.57 -10.36
C CYS A 419 -8.40 -12.30 -9.88
N HIS A 420 -7.47 -11.58 -9.27
CA HIS A 420 -6.21 -12.14 -8.80
C HIS A 420 -6.38 -13.32 -7.82
N PRO A 421 -7.26 -13.28 -6.80
CA PRO A 421 -7.53 -14.45 -5.94
C PRO A 421 -8.00 -15.69 -6.72
N CYS A 422 -8.83 -15.50 -7.75
CA CYS A 422 -9.27 -16.60 -8.62
C CYS A 422 -8.11 -17.19 -9.44
N MET A 423 -7.21 -16.35 -9.92
CA MET A 423 -6.00 -16.81 -10.64
C MET A 423 -5.09 -17.64 -9.73
N LEU A 424 -4.92 -17.23 -8.47
CA LEU A 424 -4.14 -17.98 -7.49
C LEU A 424 -4.72 -19.37 -7.22
N ALA A 425 -6.05 -19.52 -7.24
CA ALA A 425 -6.72 -20.80 -7.01
C ALA A 425 -6.32 -21.88 -8.04
N HIS A 426 -5.98 -21.51 -9.29
CA HIS A 426 -5.43 -22.44 -10.27
C HIS A 426 -4.07 -23.01 -9.83
N GLY A 427 -3.17 -22.17 -9.29
CA GLY A 427 -1.88 -22.60 -8.77
C GLY A 427 -2.02 -23.51 -7.55
N HIS A 428 -2.95 -23.18 -6.63
CA HIS A 428 -3.24 -24.03 -5.47
C HIS A 428 -3.77 -25.41 -5.87
N LEU A 429 -4.66 -25.48 -6.85
CA LEU A 429 -5.16 -26.77 -7.36
C LEU A 429 -4.04 -27.56 -8.04
N GLN A 430 -3.19 -26.91 -8.85
CA GLN A 430 -2.02 -27.54 -9.48
C GLN A 430 -1.04 -28.12 -8.44
N ASN A 431 -0.82 -27.39 -7.33
CA ASN A 431 0.00 -27.86 -6.23
C ASN A 431 -0.55 -29.17 -5.61
N LEU A 432 -1.86 -29.25 -5.37
CA LEU A 432 -2.49 -30.47 -4.87
C LEU A 432 -2.40 -31.62 -5.89
N ILE A 433 -2.62 -31.35 -7.19
CA ILE A 433 -2.46 -32.34 -8.25
C ILE A 433 -1.05 -32.93 -8.23
N ARG A 434 -0.02 -32.12 -8.10
CA ARG A 434 1.38 -32.58 -8.01
C ARG A 434 1.65 -33.39 -6.74
N ARG A 435 1.02 -33.03 -5.60
CA ARG A 435 1.21 -33.69 -4.30
C ARG A 435 0.38 -34.97 -4.12
N LYS A 436 -0.51 -35.26 -5.07
CA LYS A 436 -1.29 -36.49 -5.19
C LYS A 436 -2.01 -36.94 -3.90
N PRO A 437 -2.97 -36.16 -3.36
CA PRO A 437 -3.88 -36.67 -2.35
C PRO A 437 -4.81 -37.75 -2.96
N ASP A 438 -5.48 -38.54 -2.13
CA ASP A 438 -6.42 -39.53 -2.60
C ASP A 438 -7.67 -38.92 -3.23
N MET A 439 -8.05 -37.72 -2.79
CA MET A 439 -9.11 -36.90 -3.41
C MET A 439 -8.87 -35.43 -3.10
N ILE A 440 -9.47 -34.54 -3.92
CA ILE A 440 -9.45 -33.07 -3.69
C ILE A 440 -10.87 -32.62 -3.40
N TRP A 441 -11.04 -31.87 -2.30
CA TRP A 441 -12.29 -31.31 -1.84
C TRP A 441 -12.29 -29.81 -1.97
N PHE A 442 -13.16 -29.26 -2.82
CA PHE A 442 -13.33 -27.80 -2.99
C PHE A 442 -14.80 -27.46 -3.24
N PRO A 443 -15.66 -27.51 -2.20
CA PRO A 443 -17.09 -27.26 -2.34
C PRO A 443 -17.38 -25.82 -2.76
N ALA A 444 -18.50 -25.64 -3.43
CA ALA A 444 -19.07 -24.33 -3.75
C ALA A 444 -20.27 -24.08 -2.82
N HIS A 445 -20.33 -22.93 -2.18
CA HIS A 445 -21.45 -22.55 -1.33
C HIS A 445 -22.45 -21.65 -2.08
N THR A 446 -23.72 -22.02 -2.07
CA THR A 446 -24.79 -21.13 -2.50
C THR A 446 -25.28 -20.34 -1.29
N ARG A 447 -24.74 -19.16 -1.06
CA ARG A 447 -25.28 -18.22 -0.08
C ARG A 447 -26.54 -17.58 -0.66
N ALA A 448 -27.70 -18.17 -0.39
CA ALA A 448 -28.98 -17.58 -0.71
C ALA A 448 -29.52 -16.89 0.54
N TRP A 449 -29.26 -15.60 0.69
CA TRP A 449 -30.03 -14.76 1.60
C TRP A 449 -31.16 -14.08 0.87
N HIS A 450 -32.32 -14.06 1.53
CA HIS A 450 -33.50 -13.39 1.04
C HIS A 450 -33.15 -11.95 0.63
N ASN A 451 -33.40 -11.62 -0.61
CA ASN A 451 -33.54 -10.28 -1.18
C ASN A 451 -32.27 -9.43 -1.46
N SER A 452 -31.07 -9.98 -1.56
CA SER A 452 -30.00 -9.22 -2.20
C SER A 452 -29.42 -9.95 -3.41
N PHE A 453 -29.56 -9.34 -4.56
CA PHE A 453 -28.87 -9.69 -5.81
C PHE A 453 -27.38 -9.36 -5.70
N THR A 454 -26.65 -9.96 -4.79
CA THR A 454 -25.24 -9.64 -4.60
C THR A 454 -24.34 -10.69 -5.25
N ASP A 455 -23.34 -10.22 -5.95
CA ASP A 455 -22.29 -10.95 -6.68
C ASP A 455 -21.40 -11.88 -5.82
N GLU A 456 -21.65 -12.02 -4.53
CA GLU A 456 -20.96 -12.95 -3.62
C GLU A 456 -21.00 -14.41 -4.13
N LYS A 457 -21.97 -14.73 -4.99
CA LYS A 457 -22.08 -16.03 -5.68
C LYS A 457 -20.91 -16.36 -6.61
N ARG A 458 -20.17 -15.38 -7.14
CA ARG A 458 -19.16 -15.65 -8.18
C ARG A 458 -17.93 -16.37 -7.63
N HIS A 459 -17.43 -15.99 -6.46
CA HIS A 459 -16.27 -16.65 -5.84
C HIS A 459 -16.65 -18.03 -5.28
N ALA A 460 -17.83 -18.15 -4.68
CA ALA A 460 -18.35 -19.42 -4.17
C ALA A 460 -18.49 -20.51 -5.25
N LEU A 461 -18.70 -20.12 -6.51
CA LEU A 461 -18.82 -21.05 -7.63
C LEU A 461 -17.49 -21.35 -8.34
N TYR A 462 -16.38 -20.75 -7.91
CA TYR A 462 -15.12 -20.89 -8.63
C TYR A 462 -14.56 -22.33 -8.63
N GLY A 463 -14.92 -23.15 -7.67
CA GLY A 463 -14.63 -24.59 -7.69
C GLY A 463 -15.13 -25.29 -8.95
N HIS A 464 -16.34 -24.93 -9.45
CA HIS A 464 -16.87 -25.42 -10.72
C HIS A 464 -16.11 -24.89 -11.93
N VAL A 465 -15.67 -23.62 -11.87
CA VAL A 465 -14.86 -23.00 -12.92
C VAL A 465 -13.52 -23.74 -13.05
N LEU A 466 -12.86 -24.03 -11.93
CA LEU A 466 -11.62 -24.82 -11.91
C LEU A 466 -11.81 -26.21 -12.50
N ALA A 467 -12.90 -26.91 -12.15
CA ALA A 467 -13.23 -28.23 -12.73
C ALA A 467 -13.28 -28.18 -14.26
N LYS A 468 -13.83 -27.10 -14.82
CA LYS A 468 -13.95 -26.92 -16.28
C LYS A 468 -12.59 -26.61 -16.93
N PHE A 469 -11.85 -25.65 -16.39
CA PHE A 469 -10.63 -25.15 -17.03
C PHE A 469 -9.39 -26.01 -16.75
N MET A 470 -9.36 -26.74 -15.64
CA MET A 470 -8.30 -27.67 -15.29
C MET A 470 -8.67 -29.14 -15.55
N LYS A 471 -9.73 -29.40 -16.34
CA LYS A 471 -10.23 -30.76 -16.64
C LYS A 471 -9.14 -31.70 -17.12
N LYS A 472 -8.26 -31.26 -18.03
CA LYS A 472 -7.17 -32.07 -18.56
C LYS A 472 -6.15 -32.47 -17.51
N GLN A 473 -5.77 -31.54 -16.64
CA GLN A 473 -4.81 -31.74 -15.54
C GLN A 473 -5.38 -32.70 -14.49
N ILE A 474 -6.64 -32.50 -14.10
CA ILE A 474 -7.38 -33.38 -13.15
C ILE A 474 -7.49 -34.81 -13.71
N ALA A 475 -7.91 -34.94 -14.96
CA ALA A 475 -8.06 -36.26 -15.62
C ALA A 475 -6.73 -36.98 -15.75
N LYS A 476 -5.63 -36.27 -16.13
CA LYS A 476 -4.29 -36.87 -16.22
C LYS A 476 -3.77 -37.35 -14.86
N ALA A 477 -4.10 -36.61 -13.79
CA ALA A 477 -3.70 -36.95 -12.43
C ALA A 477 -4.47 -38.17 -11.87
N GLN A 478 -5.63 -38.48 -12.41
CA GLN A 478 -6.55 -39.56 -11.94
C GLN A 478 -6.98 -39.36 -10.47
N ILE A 479 -7.02 -38.10 -10.00
CA ILE A 479 -7.43 -37.77 -8.63
C ILE A 479 -8.89 -37.30 -8.65
N PRO A 480 -9.79 -37.92 -7.85
CA PRO A 480 -11.16 -37.46 -7.69
C PRO A 480 -11.20 -35.98 -7.24
N TYR A 481 -11.83 -35.10 -8.04
CA TYR A 481 -12.05 -33.70 -7.71
C TYR A 481 -13.52 -33.49 -7.36
N LEU A 482 -13.77 -33.33 -6.06
CA LEU A 482 -15.11 -33.20 -5.50
C LEU A 482 -15.41 -31.71 -5.25
N HIS A 483 -16.34 -31.16 -6.01
CA HIS A 483 -16.75 -29.76 -5.93
C HIS A 483 -18.27 -29.58 -5.82
N PRO A 484 -18.91 -30.20 -4.80
CA PRO A 484 -20.37 -30.16 -4.70
C PRO A 484 -20.83 -28.73 -4.43
N THR A 485 -22.02 -28.38 -4.94
CA THR A 485 -22.74 -27.20 -4.51
C THR A 485 -23.45 -27.50 -3.20
N LEU A 486 -23.09 -26.78 -2.15
CA LEU A 486 -23.61 -26.97 -0.81
C LEU A 486 -24.55 -25.81 -0.44
N PRO A 487 -25.65 -26.08 0.31
CA PRO A 487 -26.49 -25.03 0.85
C PRO A 487 -25.74 -24.26 1.94
N GLU A 488 -26.30 -23.14 2.31
CA GLU A 488 -25.82 -22.35 3.44
C GLU A 488 -25.81 -23.16 4.74
N PHE A 489 -24.85 -22.83 5.62
CA PHE A 489 -24.64 -23.54 6.87
C PHE A 489 -25.89 -23.60 7.78
N GLY A 490 -26.39 -24.77 7.93
CA GLY A 490 -27.38 -25.20 8.94
C GLY A 490 -27.23 -26.70 9.11
N MET A 491 -26.86 -27.17 10.31
CA MET A 491 -26.41 -28.54 10.55
C MET A 491 -27.28 -29.61 9.86
N LYS A 492 -28.58 -29.57 10.07
CA LYS A 492 -29.53 -30.55 9.50
C LYS A 492 -29.61 -30.50 7.96
N ARG A 493 -29.56 -29.28 7.37
CA ARG A 493 -29.68 -29.14 5.90
C ARG A 493 -28.38 -29.51 5.20
N LEU A 494 -27.24 -29.15 5.77
CA LEU A 494 -25.93 -29.51 5.26
C LEU A 494 -25.72 -31.04 5.30
N GLY A 495 -26.03 -31.70 6.43
CA GLY A 495 -25.92 -33.13 6.60
C GLY A 495 -26.70 -33.90 5.52
N LYS A 496 -27.99 -33.55 5.31
CA LYS A 496 -28.83 -34.17 4.24
C LYS A 496 -28.25 -34.06 2.84
N VAL A 497 -27.57 -32.93 2.53
CA VAL A 497 -26.93 -32.76 1.22
C VAL A 497 -25.65 -33.58 1.12
N LEU A 498 -24.84 -33.60 2.18
CA LEU A 498 -23.58 -34.36 2.23
C LEU A 498 -23.81 -35.87 2.12
N VAL A 499 -24.82 -36.42 2.78
CA VAL A 499 -25.22 -37.83 2.64
C VAL A 499 -25.43 -38.21 1.17
N ARG A 500 -26.10 -37.35 0.39
CA ARG A 500 -26.32 -37.59 -1.05
C ARG A 500 -25.04 -37.40 -1.90
N ARG A 501 -24.10 -36.61 -1.45
CA ARG A 501 -22.87 -36.30 -2.20
C ARG A 501 -21.70 -37.20 -1.84
N LEU A 502 -21.78 -37.86 -0.70
CA LEU A 502 -20.77 -38.78 -0.16
C LEU A 502 -21.41 -40.14 0.20
N PRO A 503 -21.98 -40.87 -0.80
CA PRO A 503 -22.77 -42.08 -0.56
C PRO A 503 -21.97 -43.24 0.03
N GLN A 504 -20.65 -43.13 0.09
CA GLN A 504 -19.76 -44.14 0.70
C GLN A 504 -19.75 -44.07 2.24
N PHE A 505 -20.39 -43.07 2.86
CA PHE A 505 -20.50 -42.94 4.31
C PHE A 505 -21.96 -43.09 4.76
N SER A 506 -22.17 -43.63 5.96
CA SER A 506 -23.49 -43.69 6.56
C SER A 506 -24.03 -42.31 6.94
N GLU A 507 -25.34 -42.18 7.07
CA GLU A 507 -25.98 -40.92 7.53
C GLU A 507 -25.46 -40.52 8.92
N GLU A 508 -25.30 -41.50 9.83
CA GLU A 508 -24.75 -41.30 11.18
C GLU A 508 -23.30 -40.78 11.15
N ASP A 509 -22.44 -41.34 10.27
CA ASP A 509 -21.05 -40.87 10.13
C ASP A 509 -21.00 -39.41 9.63
N ILE A 510 -21.86 -39.06 8.67
CA ILE A 510 -21.95 -37.72 8.13
C ILE A 510 -22.47 -36.74 9.19
N GLU A 511 -23.46 -37.10 9.97
CA GLU A 511 -23.98 -36.24 11.05
C GLU A 511 -22.90 -35.97 12.12
N LYS A 512 -22.20 -37.01 12.59
CA LYS A 512 -21.06 -36.88 13.50
C LYS A 512 -19.95 -36.00 12.91
N ALA A 513 -19.65 -36.18 11.63
CA ALA A 513 -18.63 -35.39 10.97
C ALA A 513 -19.02 -33.91 10.83
N VAL A 514 -20.29 -33.62 10.55
CA VAL A 514 -20.82 -32.25 10.52
C VAL A 514 -20.73 -31.62 11.91
N GLU A 515 -21.08 -32.33 12.95
CA GLU A 515 -20.96 -31.86 14.34
C GLU A 515 -19.51 -31.54 14.71
N ALA A 516 -18.57 -32.46 14.45
CA ALA A 516 -17.13 -32.25 14.66
C ALA A 516 -16.59 -31.08 13.86
N GLY A 517 -17.10 -30.85 12.64
CA GLY A 517 -16.79 -29.68 11.83
C GLY A 517 -17.18 -28.36 12.51
N TYR A 518 -18.42 -28.29 13.02
CA TYR A 518 -18.91 -27.10 13.76
C TYR A 518 -18.17 -26.88 15.06
N GLU A 519 -17.88 -27.91 15.82
CA GLU A 519 -17.10 -27.80 17.05
C GLU A 519 -15.71 -27.24 16.80
N ARG A 520 -15.03 -27.74 15.76
CA ARG A 520 -13.72 -27.21 15.41
C ARG A 520 -13.78 -25.76 14.94
N LEU A 521 -14.78 -25.41 14.12
CA LEU A 521 -15.00 -24.03 13.70
C LEU A 521 -15.24 -23.12 14.91
N ALA A 522 -16.07 -23.56 15.88
CA ALA A 522 -16.33 -22.79 17.09
C ALA A 522 -15.07 -22.61 17.96
N ARG A 523 -14.23 -23.66 18.07
CA ARG A 523 -12.92 -23.52 18.77
C ARG A 523 -12.03 -22.50 18.09
N TYR A 524 -11.92 -22.52 16.76
CA TYR A 524 -11.16 -21.53 16.00
C TYR A 524 -11.70 -20.12 16.20
N GLU A 525 -13.02 -19.91 16.05
CA GLU A 525 -13.65 -18.59 16.25
C GLU A 525 -13.46 -18.04 17.65
N ASN A 526 -13.56 -18.89 18.69
CA ASN A 526 -13.33 -18.48 20.06
C ASN A 526 -11.87 -18.09 20.32
N ALA A 527 -10.91 -18.79 19.72
CA ALA A 527 -9.50 -18.44 19.81
C ALA A 527 -9.21 -17.13 19.07
N TYR A 528 -9.79 -16.95 17.88
CA TYR A 528 -9.69 -15.73 17.09
C TYR A 528 -10.27 -14.51 17.83
N LYS A 529 -11.44 -14.68 18.46
CA LYS A 529 -12.04 -13.66 19.30
C LYS A 529 -11.11 -13.22 20.43
N LYS A 530 -10.53 -14.18 21.16
CA LYS A 530 -9.59 -13.90 22.27
C LYS A 530 -8.35 -13.14 21.76
N GLU A 531 -7.83 -13.49 20.60
CA GLU A 531 -6.66 -12.80 20.03
C GLU A 531 -7.02 -11.35 19.63
N THR A 532 -8.20 -11.14 19.06
CA THR A 532 -8.70 -9.80 18.76
C THR A 532 -8.88 -8.95 20.02
N GLU A 533 -9.44 -9.54 21.10
CA GLU A 533 -9.58 -8.88 22.40
C GLU A 533 -8.23 -8.48 23.00
N LYS A 534 -7.22 -9.34 22.92
CA LYS A 534 -5.84 -9.02 23.35
C LYS A 534 -5.25 -7.84 22.57
N ALA A 535 -5.45 -7.83 21.25
CA ALA A 535 -4.95 -6.74 20.42
C ALA A 535 -5.64 -5.40 20.75
N LEU A 536 -6.95 -5.40 21.00
CA LEU A 536 -7.69 -4.21 21.43
C LEU A 536 -7.22 -3.71 22.80
N LEU A 537 -6.99 -4.62 23.75
CA LEU A 537 -6.48 -4.27 25.07
C LEU A 537 -5.09 -3.63 24.98
N TRP A 538 -4.21 -4.24 24.19
CA TRP A 538 -2.85 -3.72 23.94
C TRP A 538 -2.87 -2.30 23.36
N ILE A 539 -3.74 -2.03 22.36
CA ILE A 539 -3.91 -0.69 21.75
C ILE A 539 -4.27 0.33 22.84
N LYS A 540 -5.21 -0.03 23.70
CA LYS A 540 -5.71 0.83 24.78
C LYS A 540 -4.63 1.11 25.83
N GLU A 541 -3.92 0.08 26.29
CA GLU A 541 -2.88 0.19 27.33
C GLU A 541 -1.65 0.96 26.84
N ASN A 542 -1.29 0.80 25.58
CA ASN A 542 -0.11 1.45 25.00
C ASN A 542 -0.41 2.79 24.30
N HIS A 543 -1.66 3.23 24.28
CA HIS A 543 -2.09 4.46 23.59
C HIS A 543 -1.64 4.50 22.13
N LYS A 544 -1.67 3.36 21.45
CA LYS A 544 -1.22 3.21 20.05
C LYS A 544 -2.40 3.19 19.09
N THR A 545 -2.10 3.38 17.82
CA THR A 545 -3.08 3.26 16.75
C THR A 545 -3.29 1.81 16.36
N GLY A 546 -4.55 1.42 16.20
CA GLY A 546 -4.96 0.15 15.62
C GLY A 546 -5.50 0.36 14.20
N ILE A 547 -4.92 -0.33 13.24
CA ILE A 547 -5.40 -0.39 11.86
C ILE A 547 -6.29 -1.61 11.70
N VAL A 548 -7.56 -1.36 11.38
CA VAL A 548 -8.53 -2.41 11.10
C VAL A 548 -8.53 -2.68 9.60
N LEU A 549 -7.96 -3.81 9.20
CA LEU A 549 -8.01 -4.25 7.82
C LEU A 549 -9.31 -4.99 7.56
N THR A 550 -10.06 -4.54 6.56
CA THR A 550 -11.30 -5.19 6.13
C THR A 550 -11.18 -5.69 4.70
N GLY A 551 -11.83 -6.78 4.42
CA GLY A 551 -11.81 -7.41 3.10
C GLY A 551 -12.51 -8.74 3.15
N ARG A 552 -12.27 -9.57 2.15
CA ARG A 552 -12.75 -10.96 2.14
C ARG A 552 -11.80 -11.86 2.91
N PRO A 553 -12.22 -13.01 3.44
CA PRO A 553 -11.36 -13.92 4.21
C PRO A 553 -10.04 -14.28 3.51
N PHE A 554 -10.04 -14.43 2.20
CA PHE A 554 -8.84 -14.74 1.42
C PHE A 554 -7.79 -13.59 1.39
N HIS A 555 -8.11 -12.38 1.90
CA HIS A 555 -7.10 -11.37 2.16
C HIS A 555 -6.18 -11.74 3.33
N GLY A 556 -6.39 -12.87 4.00
CA GLY A 556 -5.40 -13.51 4.87
C GLY A 556 -4.17 -14.02 4.12
N ASP A 557 -4.27 -14.24 2.80
CA ASP A 557 -3.16 -14.72 1.97
C ASP A 557 -2.17 -13.59 1.65
N VAL A 558 -0.91 -13.82 1.94
CA VAL A 558 0.17 -12.86 1.68
C VAL A 558 0.33 -12.53 0.19
N GLN A 559 -0.03 -13.45 -0.71
CA GLN A 559 -0.04 -13.21 -2.15
C GLN A 559 -1.10 -12.18 -2.54
N ILE A 560 -2.16 -12.07 -1.75
CA ILE A 560 -3.28 -11.14 -1.98
C ILE A 560 -3.04 -9.82 -1.24
N HIS A 561 -2.78 -9.86 0.07
CA HIS A 561 -2.60 -8.62 0.86
C HIS A 561 -1.22 -7.97 0.69
N LYS A 562 -0.29 -8.57 -0.07
CA LYS A 562 1.01 -7.99 -0.46
C LYS A 562 1.89 -7.49 0.71
N GLY A 563 1.69 -7.99 1.93
CA GLY A 563 2.44 -7.59 3.12
C GLY A 563 1.88 -6.36 3.85
N VAL A 564 0.66 -5.93 3.55
CA VAL A 564 0.01 -4.77 4.23
C VAL A 564 0.02 -4.90 5.76
N PRO A 565 -0.32 -6.05 6.40
CA PRO A 565 -0.27 -6.19 7.84
C PRO A 565 1.13 -5.90 8.40
N TYR A 566 2.14 -6.55 7.85
CA TYR A 566 3.53 -6.34 8.25
C TYR A 566 4.00 -4.89 8.06
N MET A 567 3.59 -4.23 6.96
CA MET A 567 3.93 -2.82 6.76
C MET A 567 3.33 -1.93 7.85
N ALA A 568 2.07 -2.16 8.25
CA ALA A 568 1.43 -1.42 9.33
C ALA A 568 2.10 -1.68 10.68
N GLU A 569 2.43 -2.94 10.99
CA GLU A 569 3.17 -3.33 12.20
C GLU A 569 4.52 -2.62 12.29
N THR A 570 5.33 -2.66 11.23
CA THR A 570 6.66 -2.01 11.19
C THR A 570 6.59 -0.49 11.31
N LEU A 571 5.45 0.10 11.03
CA LEU A 571 5.18 1.53 11.23
C LEU A 571 4.63 1.84 12.63
N GLY A 572 4.55 0.85 13.52
CA GLY A 572 4.16 1.02 14.93
C GLY A 572 2.65 0.95 15.19
N ALA A 573 1.85 0.47 14.22
CA ALA A 573 0.42 0.27 14.39
C ALA A 573 0.08 -1.19 14.70
N ALA A 574 -0.84 -1.43 15.62
CA ALA A 574 -1.42 -2.75 15.80
C ALA A 574 -2.36 -3.08 14.64
N VAL A 575 -2.38 -4.34 14.22
CA VAL A 575 -3.19 -4.79 13.08
C VAL A 575 -4.32 -5.68 13.55
N LEU A 576 -5.54 -5.28 13.23
CA LEU A 576 -6.78 -6.00 13.51
C LEU A 576 -7.45 -6.40 12.19
N SER A 577 -8.35 -7.38 12.25
CA SER A 577 -9.19 -7.74 11.11
C SER A 577 -10.65 -7.36 11.35
N GLY A 578 -11.34 -6.95 10.29
CA GLY A 578 -12.78 -6.69 10.36
C GLY A 578 -13.58 -7.92 10.76
N GLU A 579 -13.16 -9.12 10.37
CA GLU A 579 -13.77 -10.39 10.77
C GLU A 579 -13.63 -10.64 12.27
N GLY A 580 -12.43 -10.44 12.83
CA GLY A 580 -12.18 -10.56 14.27
C GLY A 580 -13.06 -9.62 15.08
N LEU A 581 -13.20 -8.36 14.64
CA LEU A 581 -14.10 -7.41 15.30
C LEU A 581 -15.57 -7.82 15.21
N ALA A 582 -16.00 -8.35 14.06
CA ALA A 582 -17.37 -8.83 13.89
C ALA A 582 -17.70 -10.03 14.81
N LEU A 583 -16.70 -10.87 15.15
CA LEU A 583 -16.86 -11.95 16.11
C LEU A 583 -17.14 -11.48 17.55
N LEU A 584 -16.79 -10.23 17.88
CA LEU A 584 -17.05 -9.63 19.18
C LEU A 584 -18.49 -9.11 19.35
N GLU A 585 -19.21 -8.90 18.24
CA GLU A 585 -20.57 -8.35 18.28
C GLU A 585 -21.59 -9.43 18.68
N LYS A 586 -22.59 -9.01 19.48
CA LYS A 586 -23.64 -9.92 19.98
C LYS A 586 -24.68 -10.28 18.92
N ASP A 587 -24.94 -9.33 18.01
CA ASP A 587 -25.97 -9.50 16.96
C ASP A 587 -25.37 -10.25 15.76
N ARG A 588 -25.24 -11.57 15.91
CA ARG A 588 -24.87 -12.45 14.80
C ARG A 588 -26.07 -12.67 13.91
N LEU A 589 -25.89 -12.50 12.59
CA LEU A 589 -26.90 -12.96 11.64
C LEU A 589 -27.11 -14.48 11.81
N PRO A 590 -28.37 -14.97 11.84
CA PRO A 590 -28.64 -16.38 11.89
C PRO A 590 -27.96 -17.10 10.71
N GLY A 591 -27.26 -18.22 10.98
CA GLY A 591 -26.57 -19.01 9.97
C GLY A 591 -25.11 -18.58 9.70
N GLY A 592 -24.53 -17.62 10.45
CA GLY A 592 -23.11 -17.28 10.34
C GLY A 592 -22.74 -16.54 9.06
N ALA A 593 -23.70 -15.85 8.44
CA ALA A 593 -23.47 -15.11 7.19
C ALA A 593 -22.33 -14.08 7.36
N ARG A 594 -21.26 -14.30 6.62
CA ARG A 594 -20.03 -13.50 6.64
C ARG A 594 -19.86 -12.76 5.33
N SER A 595 -20.91 -12.03 4.89
CA SER A 595 -20.75 -11.23 3.70
C SER A 595 -19.69 -10.15 3.92
N SER A 596 -18.88 -9.86 2.90
CA SER A 596 -17.85 -8.83 3.00
C SER A 596 -18.47 -7.47 3.36
N SER A 597 -19.65 -7.17 2.83
CA SER A 597 -20.41 -5.95 3.15
C SER A 597 -20.85 -5.91 4.62
N TYR A 598 -21.28 -7.04 5.18
CA TYR A 598 -21.63 -7.13 6.60
C TYR A 598 -20.41 -6.92 7.49
N LEU A 599 -19.29 -7.60 7.19
CA LEU A 599 -18.04 -7.46 7.94
C LEU A 599 -17.52 -6.03 7.89
N LEU A 600 -17.58 -5.38 6.73
CA LEU A 600 -17.18 -3.99 6.55
C LEU A 600 -18.03 -3.03 7.40
N ARG A 601 -19.36 -3.20 7.40
CA ARG A 601 -20.27 -2.37 8.22
C ARG A 601 -20.03 -2.57 9.71
N LYS A 602 -19.85 -3.82 10.17
CA LYS A 602 -19.56 -4.11 11.59
C LYS A 602 -18.21 -3.56 12.03
N ALA A 603 -17.20 -3.69 11.19
CA ALA A 603 -15.90 -3.06 11.45
C ALA A 603 -16.03 -1.53 11.53
N CYS A 604 -16.80 -0.91 10.63
CA CYS A 604 -17.08 0.53 10.65
C CYS A 604 -17.75 0.96 11.97
N GLU A 605 -18.83 0.28 12.38
CA GLU A 605 -19.54 0.55 13.65
C GLU A 605 -18.58 0.48 14.84
N ARG A 606 -17.69 -0.52 14.86
CA ARG A 606 -16.71 -0.69 15.93
C ARG A 606 -15.64 0.41 15.93
N VAL A 607 -15.09 0.74 14.76
CA VAL A 607 -14.10 1.81 14.59
C VAL A 607 -14.67 3.18 15.03
N ILE A 608 -15.94 3.45 14.77
CA ILE A 608 -16.61 4.66 15.25
C ILE A 608 -16.70 4.70 16.78
N ARG A 609 -17.00 3.57 17.43
CA ARG A 609 -17.16 3.48 18.89
C ARG A 609 -15.82 3.49 19.66
N GLU A 610 -14.75 3.00 19.05
CA GLU A 610 -13.46 2.84 19.72
C GLU A 610 -12.50 3.95 19.34
N HIS A 611 -11.90 4.62 20.32
CA HIS A 611 -10.80 5.54 20.08
C HIS A 611 -9.54 4.76 19.71
N GLY A 612 -8.71 5.36 18.87
CA GLY A 612 -7.44 4.75 18.43
C GLY A 612 -7.56 3.73 17.30
N LEU A 613 -8.77 3.44 16.78
CA LEU A 613 -8.97 2.58 15.63
C LEU A 613 -9.25 3.38 14.36
N GLU A 614 -8.63 2.95 13.24
CA GLU A 614 -8.89 3.48 11.90
C GLU A 614 -9.10 2.34 10.90
N LEU A 615 -9.90 2.58 9.85
CA LEU A 615 -10.32 1.55 8.91
C LEU A 615 -9.54 1.62 7.61
N VAL A 616 -9.00 0.47 7.20
CA VAL A 616 -8.36 0.29 5.89
C VAL A 616 -9.03 -0.87 5.15
N ALA A 617 -9.67 -0.57 4.03
CA ALA A 617 -10.31 -1.58 3.21
C ALA A 617 -9.36 -2.16 2.18
N LEU A 618 -9.21 -3.49 2.18
CA LEU A 618 -8.50 -4.24 1.16
C LEU A 618 -9.49 -4.62 0.05
N ARG A 619 -9.25 -4.16 -1.16
CA ARG A 619 -10.16 -4.36 -2.29
C ARG A 619 -9.42 -4.89 -3.51
N SER A 620 -10.02 -5.85 -4.21
CA SER A 620 -9.58 -6.23 -5.55
C SER A 620 -10.10 -5.21 -6.57
N VAL A 621 -9.27 -4.78 -7.51
CA VAL A 621 -9.61 -3.74 -8.52
C VAL A 621 -10.86 -4.12 -9.34
N SER A 622 -11.06 -5.42 -9.58
CA SER A 622 -12.13 -5.94 -10.45
C SER A 622 -13.46 -6.18 -9.72
N CYS A 623 -13.58 -5.89 -8.41
CA CYS A 623 -14.78 -6.22 -7.63
C CYS A 623 -15.72 -5.02 -7.48
N GLY A 624 -16.79 -4.97 -8.29
CA GLY A 624 -17.78 -3.88 -8.28
C GLY A 624 -18.63 -3.79 -7.01
N LEU A 625 -18.87 -4.92 -6.33
CA LEU A 625 -19.74 -4.98 -5.13
C LEU A 625 -19.13 -4.42 -3.88
N ASP A 626 -17.81 -4.56 -3.76
CA ASP A 626 -17.09 -3.98 -2.63
C ASP A 626 -17.16 -2.45 -2.68
N ARG A 627 -17.62 -1.87 -3.80
CA ARG A 627 -17.68 -0.42 -4.01
C ARG A 627 -18.90 0.22 -3.33
N GLU A 628 -20.09 -0.35 -3.47
CA GLU A 628 -21.32 0.22 -2.91
C GLU A 628 -21.29 0.27 -1.36
N ALA A 629 -20.89 -0.83 -0.73
CA ALA A 629 -20.72 -0.88 0.73
C ALA A 629 -19.59 0.04 1.21
N ALA A 630 -18.55 0.23 0.39
CA ALA A 630 -17.43 1.11 0.69
C ALA A 630 -17.85 2.57 0.73
N ASP A 631 -18.66 3.02 -0.23
CA ASP A 631 -19.13 4.42 -0.32
C ASP A 631 -19.99 4.79 0.90
N GLU A 632 -20.89 3.88 1.35
CA GLU A 632 -21.68 4.05 2.57
C GLU A 632 -20.78 4.18 3.82
N VAL A 633 -19.81 3.30 3.94
CA VAL A 633 -18.90 3.27 5.09
C VAL A 633 -17.99 4.50 5.12
N GLU A 634 -17.47 4.92 3.98
CA GLU A 634 -16.66 6.13 3.85
C GLU A 634 -17.41 7.37 4.35
N LYS A 635 -18.66 7.54 3.92
CA LYS A 635 -19.51 8.64 4.37
C LYS A 635 -19.69 8.64 5.89
N LYS A 636 -20.05 7.48 6.46
CA LYS A 636 -20.26 7.34 7.92
C LYS A 636 -19.00 7.62 8.74
N LEU A 637 -17.83 7.17 8.28
CA LEU A 637 -16.57 7.39 8.97
C LEU A 637 -16.16 8.88 8.92
N LYS A 638 -16.28 9.53 7.77
CA LYS A 638 -16.01 10.96 7.59
C LYS A 638 -16.89 11.83 8.49
N GLU A 639 -18.20 11.53 8.58
CA GLU A 639 -19.13 12.24 9.49
C GLU A 639 -18.72 12.15 10.97
N LYS A 640 -17.95 11.12 11.34
CA LYS A 640 -17.45 10.88 12.71
C LYS A 640 -15.97 11.24 12.90
N GLY A 641 -15.36 11.92 11.93
CA GLY A 641 -13.96 12.35 12.00
C GLY A 641 -12.94 11.20 12.00
N LYS A 642 -13.33 10.05 11.43
CA LYS A 642 -12.47 8.88 11.25
C LYS A 642 -11.90 8.83 9.84
N PHE A 643 -10.69 8.30 9.69
CA PHE A 643 -10.09 8.08 8.39
C PHE A 643 -10.60 6.78 7.75
N TYR A 644 -10.76 6.83 6.45
CA TYR A 644 -11.07 5.66 5.63
C TYR A 644 -10.10 5.58 4.46
N THR A 645 -9.33 4.51 4.40
CA THR A 645 -8.35 4.31 3.34
C THR A 645 -8.67 3.02 2.57
N VAL A 646 -8.71 3.11 1.25
CA VAL A 646 -8.91 1.94 0.38
C VAL A 646 -7.57 1.57 -0.28
N LEU A 647 -7.15 0.33 -0.08
CA LEU A 647 -5.99 -0.25 -0.74
C LEU A 647 -6.48 -1.21 -1.84
N SER A 648 -6.31 -0.80 -3.08
CA SER A 648 -6.62 -1.64 -4.24
C SER A 648 -5.47 -2.59 -4.50
N LEU A 649 -5.72 -3.89 -4.33
CA LEU A 649 -4.73 -4.96 -4.40
C LEU A 649 -4.95 -5.82 -5.64
N ASP A 650 -3.93 -5.94 -6.47
CA ASP A 650 -3.95 -6.73 -7.70
C ASP A 650 -2.58 -7.37 -7.96
N GLN A 651 -2.46 -8.17 -9.01
CA GLN A 651 -1.20 -8.81 -9.38
C GLN A 651 -0.07 -7.80 -9.58
N GLY A 652 -0.35 -6.67 -10.24
CA GLY A 652 0.60 -5.61 -10.54
C GLY A 652 0.73 -4.51 -9.46
N THR A 653 0.14 -4.68 -8.29
CA THR A 653 0.12 -3.63 -7.26
C THR A 653 1.52 -3.26 -6.78
N ASN A 654 1.84 -1.97 -6.85
CA ASN A 654 3.09 -1.43 -6.32
C ASN A 654 3.05 -1.34 -4.79
N THR A 655 3.85 -2.16 -4.13
CA THR A 655 3.94 -2.18 -2.65
C THR A 655 4.52 -0.89 -2.07
N GLY A 656 5.31 -0.14 -2.84
CA GLY A 656 5.79 1.18 -2.44
C GLY A 656 4.66 2.20 -2.27
N ALA A 657 3.71 2.22 -3.21
CA ALA A 657 2.52 3.08 -3.12
C ALA A 657 1.64 2.73 -1.91
N ILE A 658 1.51 1.43 -1.60
CA ILE A 658 0.80 0.98 -0.39
C ILE A 658 1.50 1.51 0.87
N LYS A 659 2.83 1.37 0.94
CA LYS A 659 3.62 1.84 2.08
C LYS A 659 3.49 3.36 2.28
N ILE A 660 3.50 4.12 1.20
CA ILE A 660 3.29 5.57 1.25
C ILE A 660 1.91 5.89 1.83
N ARG A 661 0.84 5.24 1.34
CA ARG A 661 -0.53 5.46 1.84
C ARG A 661 -0.68 5.13 3.33
N LEU A 662 -0.10 4.01 3.79
CA LEU A 662 -0.13 3.64 5.21
C LEU A 662 0.67 4.63 6.07
N ARG A 663 1.84 5.06 5.62
CA ARG A 663 2.64 6.07 6.33
C ARG A 663 1.92 7.41 6.41
N THR A 664 1.28 7.84 5.32
CA THR A 664 0.50 9.07 5.29
C THR A 664 -0.68 8.98 6.27
N LEU A 665 -1.44 7.89 6.23
CA LEU A 665 -2.55 7.66 7.17
C LEU A 665 -2.08 7.75 8.63
N LEU A 666 -0.97 7.10 8.98
CA LEU A 666 -0.44 7.13 10.34
C LEU A 666 0.05 8.53 10.75
N ALA A 667 0.70 9.24 9.84
CA ALA A 667 1.12 10.62 10.09
C ALA A 667 -0.07 11.57 10.30
N GLU A 668 -1.16 11.41 9.55
CA GLU A 668 -2.42 12.16 9.73
C GLU A 668 -3.07 11.86 11.09
N ILE A 669 -3.05 10.60 11.51
CA ILE A 669 -3.57 10.19 12.82
C ILE A 669 -2.74 10.82 13.94
N GLU A 670 -1.42 10.83 13.82
CA GLU A 670 -0.51 11.46 14.77
C GLU A 670 -0.75 12.98 14.86
N GLU A 671 -0.86 13.66 13.71
CA GLU A 671 -1.15 15.10 13.65
C GLU A 671 -2.51 15.40 14.32
N ARG A 672 -3.57 14.64 14.01
CA ARG A 672 -4.88 14.78 14.65
C ARG A 672 -4.80 14.61 16.18
N ASN A 673 -4.08 13.61 16.65
CA ASN A 673 -3.96 13.29 18.07
C ASN A 673 -3.13 14.36 18.83
N SER A 674 -2.16 15.00 18.19
CA SER A 674 -1.38 16.10 18.76
C SER A 674 -2.25 17.35 19.00
N PHE A 675 -3.08 17.73 18.03
CA PHE A 675 -4.03 18.84 18.17
C PHE A 675 -5.10 18.62 19.25
N CYS A 676 -5.47 17.37 19.54
CA CYS A 676 -6.42 17.05 20.61
C CYS A 676 -5.80 17.16 22.02
N LYS A 677 -4.48 17.15 22.15
CA LYS A 677 -3.76 17.32 23.44
C LYS A 677 -3.49 18.78 23.79
N GLU A 678 -3.48 19.65 22.80
CA GLU A 678 -3.25 21.09 22.96
C GLU A 678 -4.54 21.90 23.28
N ARG A 679 -5.69 21.24 23.22
CA ARG A 679 -6.99 21.78 23.67
C ARG A 679 -7.39 21.15 25.01
#